data_e7d72c6057076d98643bd4b7bcbdb58e
#
_entry.id   e7d72c6057076d98643bd4b7bcbdb58e
#
_cell.length_a   1.000
_cell.length_b   1.000
_cell.length_c   1.000
_cell.angle_alpha   90.00
_cell.angle_beta   90.00
_cell.angle_gamma   90.00
#
_symmetry.space_group_name_H-M   'P 1'
#
loop_
_entity.id
_entity.type
_entity.pdbx_description
1 polymer ?
#
loop_
_entity_poly.entity_id
_entity_poly.type
_entity_poly.pdbx_seq_one_letter_code
_entity_poly.pdbx_strand_id
1 'polypeptide(L)'
;MLDKEPLLSFRKAHLNDEIQIDFKTATTNIAVFGGTGTGKTTGVCFPAVYNLIKNHCSGLILDVKGDYTKLARQINEEMKSDKIYILGVKEDCSRFNLISCIEPEKLKAFLNYGVSSIRGNVDKYWGSNGIEDTVLVYELVKEFDINPTLADLYYLITNPDDLQAMKNNCSEQLSEKIKRRIASDGFSIFNNKKDTDEATKREQRSWQFSALNSVLRPFYEDPYLNHHFCNNEHTVSYADIIYKERKSLVLEVPFSKYAVSSLFILKVVKATFIDSIKQQDINQLTARGYGEDKFTFMLVDEYQQFLTDDTDPSVDDNNWFDISRGYGHINIISSQSVDSLDAKAGQAYTNQLIGNCMNIVHLATHAVRSLENIATLAGSPERAIQAQDTLSGQSEDIAFVYINKSQQSRTGARVLVHTGKSQHTFMNRFIYSTKPQLQELPGMGYVVPEKLSALSVILEALKEDKKEEKTEMHLLEELINMKEEQNKWIYNLCPTYTVQKRLCVITTKSFSDGFNDFNVVLNNLNIGFEEVVVHPIIYNNKIDLDLLKEILIEDKESLYVIVRGGGDLEHFILNDFKVQALISECMYNIRYSESELLIAVGHASDKFEDFFEMVPDAYEALTPTDLAYKIKGDIILNIRKRKCGIMTNSCISYNAKI
;
A
#
# COMPACT_ATOMS: atom_id res chain seq x y z
N MET A 1 8.45 -21.41 -23.69
CA MET A 1 8.00 -21.76 -22.33
C MET A 1 9.25 -21.85 -21.49
N LEU A 2 9.48 -20.94 -20.58
CA LEU A 2 10.58 -21.08 -19.61
C LEU A 2 10.22 -22.26 -18.72
N ASP A 3 11.11 -23.25 -18.62
CA ASP A 3 11.03 -24.30 -17.59
C ASP A 3 11.17 -23.61 -16.22
N LYS A 4 10.04 -23.20 -15.67
CA LYS A 4 10.02 -22.63 -14.32
C LYS A 4 10.27 -23.78 -13.34
N GLU A 5 11.30 -23.63 -12.52
CA GLU A 5 11.48 -24.49 -11.35
C GLU A 5 10.15 -24.55 -10.56
N PRO A 6 9.77 -25.71 -10.00
CA PRO A 6 8.54 -25.84 -9.23
C PRO A 6 8.58 -24.91 -8.00
N LEU A 7 7.41 -24.52 -7.52
CA LEU A 7 7.31 -23.73 -6.29
C LEU A 7 7.86 -24.51 -5.08
N LEU A 8 7.49 -25.77 -4.96
CA LEU A 8 7.98 -26.70 -3.95
C LEU A 8 8.26 -28.07 -4.59
N SER A 9 9.36 -28.70 -4.17
CA SER A 9 9.71 -30.07 -4.54
C SER A 9 10.02 -30.88 -3.28
N PHE A 10 9.46 -32.08 -3.19
CA PHE A 10 9.61 -32.99 -2.04
C PHE A 10 10.04 -34.36 -2.52
N ARG A 11 11.06 -34.94 -1.88
CA ARG A 11 11.49 -36.31 -2.14
C ARG A 11 10.60 -37.29 -1.39
N LYS A 12 10.05 -38.29 -2.06
CA LYS A 12 9.23 -39.34 -1.43
C LYS A 12 10.04 -40.14 -0.40
N ALA A 13 9.46 -40.43 0.76
CA ALA A 13 10.17 -41.08 1.87
C ALA A 13 10.75 -42.46 1.55
N HIS A 14 10.12 -43.20 0.67
CA HIS A 14 10.47 -44.60 0.37
C HIS A 14 10.87 -44.85 -1.10
N LEU A 15 10.98 -43.79 -1.89
CA LEU A 15 11.25 -43.88 -3.34
C LEU A 15 12.24 -42.77 -3.73
N ASN A 16 13.11 -43.06 -4.71
CA ASN A 16 14.00 -42.04 -5.31
C ASN A 16 13.24 -41.14 -6.32
N ASP A 17 12.01 -40.79 -6.02
CA ASP A 17 11.13 -40.00 -6.84
C ASP A 17 10.69 -38.74 -6.10
N GLU A 18 10.37 -37.67 -6.83
CA GLU A 18 9.96 -36.39 -6.28
C GLU A 18 8.51 -36.10 -6.62
N ILE A 19 7.86 -35.35 -5.74
CA ILE A 19 6.59 -34.71 -6.04
C ILE A 19 6.77 -33.20 -6.01
N GLN A 20 6.05 -32.51 -6.87
CA GLN A 20 6.22 -31.09 -7.07
C GLN A 20 4.88 -30.39 -7.01
N ILE A 21 4.89 -29.18 -6.40
CA ILE A 21 3.81 -28.21 -6.50
C ILE A 21 4.31 -27.11 -7.41
N ASP A 22 3.79 -27.04 -8.62
CA ASP A 22 4.06 -25.94 -9.52
C ASP A 22 3.24 -24.70 -9.16
N PHE A 23 3.57 -23.54 -9.77
CA PHE A 23 2.92 -22.28 -9.48
C PHE A 23 1.41 -22.30 -9.81
N LYS A 24 1.02 -22.97 -10.87
CA LYS A 24 -0.38 -23.07 -11.30
C LYS A 24 -1.19 -23.94 -10.33
N THR A 25 -0.62 -25.05 -9.90
CA THR A 25 -1.20 -25.90 -8.85
C THR A 25 -1.33 -25.13 -7.54
N ALA A 26 -0.33 -24.32 -7.18
CA ALA A 26 -0.33 -23.54 -5.95
C ALA A 26 -1.46 -22.49 -5.88
N THR A 27 -2.02 -22.02 -7.02
CA THR A 27 -3.20 -21.11 -7.00
C THR A 27 -4.46 -21.76 -6.40
N THR A 28 -4.45 -23.06 -6.17
CA THR A 28 -5.51 -23.76 -5.41
C THR A 28 -5.21 -23.84 -3.92
N ASN A 29 -4.43 -22.91 -3.41
CA ASN A 29 -4.04 -22.67 -2.04
C ASN A 29 -3.22 -23.79 -1.39
N ILE A 30 -2.33 -23.43 -0.48
CA ILE A 30 -1.46 -24.33 0.27
C ILE A 30 -1.67 -24.14 1.77
N ALA A 31 -1.95 -25.21 2.50
CA ALA A 31 -1.98 -25.21 3.96
C ALA A 31 -0.83 -26.06 4.52
N VAL A 32 -0.12 -25.51 5.52
CA VAL A 32 1.02 -26.17 6.18
C VAL A 32 0.75 -26.29 7.67
N PHE A 33 0.71 -27.51 8.19
CA PHE A 33 0.45 -27.80 9.58
C PHE A 33 1.63 -28.55 10.22
N GLY A 34 1.89 -28.30 11.48
CA GLY A 34 2.90 -29.06 12.25
C GLY A 34 3.22 -28.38 13.57
N GLY A 35 3.67 -29.14 14.55
CA GLY A 35 4.05 -28.64 15.85
C GLY A 35 5.19 -27.61 15.80
N THR A 36 5.50 -27.00 16.94
CA THR A 36 6.63 -26.09 17.06
C THR A 36 7.95 -26.84 16.83
N GLY A 37 8.87 -26.29 16.04
CA GLY A 37 10.16 -26.89 15.74
C GLY A 37 10.15 -28.00 14.69
N THR A 38 9.01 -28.33 14.08
CA THR A 38 8.91 -29.40 13.08
C THR A 38 9.38 -29.02 11.67
N GLY A 39 9.86 -27.80 11.47
CA GLY A 39 10.42 -27.35 10.19
C GLY A 39 9.40 -26.71 9.21
N LYS A 40 8.21 -26.30 9.64
CA LYS A 40 7.25 -25.58 8.79
C LYS A 40 7.88 -24.42 8.07
N THR A 41 8.46 -23.51 8.84
CA THR A 41 9.04 -22.26 8.32
C THR A 41 10.26 -22.55 7.45
N THR A 42 11.23 -23.33 7.95
CA THR A 42 12.50 -23.58 7.25
C THR A 42 12.40 -24.61 6.13
N GLY A 43 11.53 -25.61 6.28
CA GLY A 43 11.39 -26.73 5.33
C GLY A 43 10.39 -26.48 4.21
N VAL A 44 9.41 -25.60 4.41
CA VAL A 44 8.32 -25.37 3.44
C VAL A 44 8.17 -23.89 3.10
N CYS A 45 7.95 -23.03 4.11
CA CYS A 45 7.55 -21.65 3.85
C CYS A 45 8.70 -20.79 3.28
N PHE A 46 9.91 -20.88 3.84
CA PHE A 46 11.07 -20.14 3.33
C PHE A 46 11.44 -20.52 1.89
N PRO A 47 11.55 -21.83 1.53
CA PRO A 47 11.72 -22.23 0.15
C PRO A 47 10.63 -21.69 -0.78
N ALA A 48 9.37 -21.70 -0.34
CA ALA A 48 8.26 -21.17 -1.11
C ALA A 48 8.45 -19.66 -1.37
N VAL A 49 8.75 -18.86 -0.33
CA VAL A 49 9.00 -17.41 -0.48
C VAL A 49 10.14 -17.14 -1.45
N TYR A 50 11.27 -17.83 -1.26
CA TYR A 50 12.43 -17.64 -2.14
C TYR A 50 12.08 -17.93 -3.59
N ASN A 51 11.41 -19.06 -3.87
CA ASN A 51 11.03 -19.45 -5.23
C ASN A 51 9.98 -18.50 -5.82
N LEU A 52 9.03 -17.97 -5.01
CA LEU A 52 8.09 -16.95 -5.45
C LEU A 52 8.82 -15.68 -5.91
N ILE A 53 9.72 -15.14 -5.08
CA ILE A 53 10.45 -13.91 -5.40
C ILE A 53 11.41 -14.12 -6.57
N LYS A 54 12.15 -15.24 -6.61
CA LYS A 54 13.04 -15.62 -7.72
C LYS A 54 12.31 -15.67 -9.07
N ASN A 55 11.06 -16.14 -9.05
CA ASN A 55 10.20 -16.21 -10.25
C ASN A 55 9.36 -14.93 -10.46
N HIS A 56 9.77 -13.80 -9.85
CA HIS A 56 9.15 -12.50 -10.02
C HIS A 56 7.65 -12.45 -9.62
N CYS A 57 7.22 -13.31 -8.70
CA CYS A 57 5.94 -13.14 -8.05
C CYS A 57 6.03 -11.98 -7.05
N SER A 58 4.94 -11.25 -6.92
CA SER A 58 4.80 -10.14 -5.96
C SER A 58 3.69 -10.46 -4.97
N GLY A 59 3.84 -10.03 -3.71
CA GLY A 59 2.84 -10.40 -2.72
C GLY A 59 3.10 -9.89 -1.32
N LEU A 60 2.41 -10.48 -0.36
CA LEU A 60 2.45 -10.12 1.05
C LEU A 60 2.92 -11.29 1.90
N ILE A 61 3.82 -11.00 2.83
CA ILE A 61 4.31 -11.94 3.83
C ILE A 61 3.96 -11.37 5.22
N LEU A 62 3.15 -12.11 5.96
CA LEU A 62 2.76 -11.77 7.33
C LEU A 62 3.39 -12.75 8.32
N ASP A 63 4.15 -12.21 9.26
CA ASP A 63 4.87 -12.96 10.27
C ASP A 63 4.83 -12.25 11.62
N VAL A 64 4.53 -12.99 12.67
CA VAL A 64 4.50 -12.48 14.06
C VAL A 64 5.89 -12.49 14.70
N LYS A 65 6.80 -13.37 14.22
CA LYS A 65 8.11 -13.63 14.83
C LYS A 65 9.24 -12.76 14.29
N GLY A 66 9.06 -12.19 13.09
CA GLY A 66 10.08 -11.40 12.42
C GLY A 66 11.19 -12.22 11.73
N ASP A 67 10.99 -13.52 11.52
CA ASP A 67 11.98 -14.38 10.85
C ASP A 67 12.02 -14.14 9.33
N TYR A 68 10.88 -13.81 8.72
CA TYR A 68 10.79 -13.54 7.29
C TYR A 68 11.42 -12.20 6.88
N THR A 69 11.55 -11.25 7.78
CA THR A 69 12.25 -9.99 7.48
C THR A 69 13.75 -10.19 7.34
N LYS A 70 14.33 -11.13 8.09
CA LYS A 70 15.74 -11.54 7.90
C LYS A 70 15.92 -12.20 6.53
N LEU A 71 15.02 -13.09 6.15
CA LEU A 71 15.02 -13.73 4.83
C LEU A 71 14.84 -12.68 3.71
N ALA A 72 13.96 -11.70 3.89
CA ALA A 72 13.74 -10.63 2.92
C ALA A 72 14.99 -9.79 2.67
N ARG A 73 15.72 -9.42 3.73
CA ARG A 73 17.00 -8.71 3.60
C ARG A 73 18.06 -9.53 2.84
N GLN A 74 18.15 -10.82 3.14
CA GLN A 74 19.06 -11.72 2.43
C GLN A 74 18.70 -11.87 0.95
N ILE A 75 17.41 -11.99 0.63
CA ILE A 75 16.93 -12.05 -0.75
C ILE A 75 17.26 -10.76 -1.51
N ASN A 76 16.99 -9.60 -0.92
CA ASN A 76 17.29 -8.31 -1.53
C ASN A 76 18.81 -8.16 -1.79
N GLU A 77 19.65 -8.56 -0.83
CA GLU A 77 21.10 -8.54 -0.97
C GLU A 77 21.59 -9.49 -2.09
N GLU A 78 21.13 -10.74 -2.12
CA GLU A 78 21.50 -11.72 -3.15
C GLU A 78 21.09 -11.25 -4.55
N MET A 79 19.87 -10.75 -4.68
CA MET A 79 19.35 -10.28 -5.96
C MET A 79 19.87 -8.90 -6.36
N LYS A 80 20.63 -8.22 -5.49
CA LYS A 80 21.11 -6.84 -5.66
C LYS A 80 19.99 -5.89 -6.11
N SER A 81 18.82 -6.04 -5.50
CA SER A 81 17.61 -5.34 -5.90
C SER A 81 16.59 -5.35 -4.77
N ASP A 82 15.93 -4.22 -4.54
CA ASP A 82 14.85 -4.09 -3.56
C ASP A 82 13.57 -4.79 -4.05
N LYS A 83 13.58 -6.12 -4.04
CA LYS A 83 12.43 -6.95 -4.42
C LYS A 83 11.35 -7.00 -3.36
N ILE A 84 11.72 -6.73 -2.11
CA ILE A 84 10.83 -6.83 -0.97
C ILE A 84 10.95 -5.53 -0.15
N TYR A 85 9.84 -4.82 0.01
CA TYR A 85 9.73 -3.74 0.97
C TYR A 85 9.53 -4.30 2.37
N ILE A 86 10.35 -3.84 3.31
CA ILE A 86 10.23 -4.20 4.72
C ILE A 86 9.51 -3.05 5.43
N LEU A 87 8.28 -3.31 5.85
CA LEU A 87 7.49 -2.38 6.65
C LEU A 87 7.74 -2.66 8.13
N GLY A 88 8.08 -1.65 8.90
CA GLY A 88 8.40 -1.86 10.31
C GLY A 88 8.77 -0.58 11.03
N VAL A 89 9.43 -0.73 12.17
CA VAL A 89 9.79 0.39 13.07
C VAL A 89 11.30 0.61 13.18
N LYS A 90 12.11 -0.10 12.40
CA LYS A 90 13.56 0.11 12.36
C LYS A 90 13.92 1.15 11.31
N GLU A 91 15.10 1.74 11.44
CA GLU A 91 15.60 2.82 10.58
C GLU A 91 15.62 2.42 9.08
N ASP A 92 15.95 1.17 8.79
CA ASP A 92 16.03 0.62 7.43
C ASP A 92 14.67 0.17 6.87
N CYS A 93 13.59 0.26 7.65
CA CYS A 93 12.25 -0.08 7.20
C CYS A 93 11.65 1.04 6.35
N SER A 94 10.87 0.63 5.35
CA SER A 94 10.09 1.55 4.52
C SER A 94 9.02 2.26 5.34
N ARG A 95 8.77 3.52 5.01
CA ARG A 95 7.74 4.35 5.65
C ARG A 95 6.47 4.28 4.83
N PHE A 96 5.35 4.21 5.51
CA PHE A 96 4.08 3.96 4.86
C PHE A 96 2.91 4.59 5.61
N ASN A 97 1.90 5.07 4.91
CA ASN A 97 0.62 5.42 5.52
C ASN A 97 -0.33 4.24 5.40
N LEU A 98 -0.66 3.60 6.54
CA LEU A 98 -1.47 2.38 6.59
C LEU A 98 -2.86 2.53 5.97
N ILE A 99 -3.42 3.73 6.01
CA ILE A 99 -4.76 4.03 5.51
C ILE A 99 -4.74 4.88 4.23
N SER A 100 -3.57 4.98 3.60
CA SER A 100 -3.45 5.65 2.30
C SER A 100 -4.30 4.95 1.24
N CYS A 101 -4.96 5.74 0.40
CA CYS A 101 -5.75 5.24 -0.74
C CYS A 101 -6.90 4.29 -0.37
N ILE A 102 -7.37 4.31 0.89
CA ILE A 102 -8.54 3.53 1.30
C ILE A 102 -9.81 4.37 1.09
N GLU A 103 -10.83 3.76 0.49
CA GLU A 103 -12.15 4.38 0.40
C GLU A 103 -12.85 4.44 1.77
N PRO A 104 -13.61 5.50 2.08
CA PRO A 104 -14.23 5.69 3.41
C PRO A 104 -15.06 4.49 3.89
N GLU A 105 -15.86 3.89 3.01
CA GLU A 105 -16.71 2.73 3.36
C GLU A 105 -15.86 1.50 3.74
N LYS A 106 -14.73 1.31 3.05
CA LYS A 106 -13.80 0.22 3.36
C LYS A 106 -12.98 0.48 4.61
N LEU A 107 -12.64 1.75 4.87
CA LEU A 107 -11.99 2.13 6.13
C LEU A 107 -12.85 1.73 7.33
N LYS A 108 -14.20 1.92 7.25
CA LYS A 108 -15.13 1.47 8.28
C LYS A 108 -14.99 -0.03 8.56
N ALA A 109 -14.99 -0.86 7.51
CA ALA A 109 -14.86 -2.31 7.65
C ALA A 109 -13.50 -2.70 8.26
N PHE A 110 -12.41 -2.08 7.81
CA PHE A 110 -11.06 -2.37 8.32
C PHE A 110 -10.84 -1.93 9.77
N LEU A 111 -11.38 -0.79 10.17
CA LEU A 111 -11.33 -0.34 11.55
C LEU A 111 -12.16 -1.27 12.46
N ASN A 112 -13.36 -1.65 12.06
CA ASN A 112 -14.17 -2.63 12.78
C ASN A 112 -13.43 -3.96 12.95
N TYR A 113 -12.86 -4.47 11.88
CA TYR A 113 -12.09 -5.70 11.89
C TYR A 113 -10.85 -5.60 12.80
N GLY A 114 -10.10 -4.52 12.69
CA GLY A 114 -8.92 -4.27 13.54
C GLY A 114 -9.27 -4.19 15.02
N VAL A 115 -10.31 -3.44 15.38
CA VAL A 115 -10.74 -3.23 16.77
C VAL A 115 -11.36 -4.50 17.37
N SER A 116 -12.29 -5.14 16.69
CA SER A 116 -12.98 -6.36 17.19
C SER A 116 -12.02 -7.50 17.46
N SER A 117 -11.00 -7.62 16.63
CA SER A 117 -9.98 -8.66 16.74
C SER A 117 -9.08 -8.55 17.97
N ILE A 118 -8.99 -7.38 18.57
CA ILE A 118 -8.09 -7.09 19.70
C ILE A 118 -8.81 -7.22 21.04
N ARG A 119 -10.06 -6.83 21.11
CA ARG A 119 -10.81 -6.75 22.37
C ARG A 119 -11.92 -7.81 22.54
N GLY A 120 -12.13 -8.72 21.59
CA GLY A 120 -13.26 -9.64 21.66
C GLY A 120 -14.60 -8.93 21.48
N ASN A 121 -15.65 -9.41 22.14
CA ASN A 121 -16.99 -8.79 22.10
C ASN A 121 -17.03 -7.44 22.85
N VAL A 122 -16.43 -6.41 22.29
CA VAL A 122 -16.77 -5.03 22.66
C VAL A 122 -18.24 -4.83 22.29
N ASP A 123 -18.97 -4.14 23.16
CA ASP A 123 -20.37 -3.79 22.87
C ASP A 123 -20.45 -3.18 21.46
N LYS A 124 -20.96 -4.00 20.52
CA LYS A 124 -20.90 -3.72 19.07
C LYS A 124 -21.57 -2.38 18.72
N TYR A 125 -22.53 -1.96 19.53
CA TYR A 125 -23.25 -0.71 19.32
C TYR A 125 -22.36 0.53 19.53
N TRP A 126 -21.68 0.61 20.67
CA TRP A 126 -20.88 1.78 21.01
C TRP A 126 -19.62 1.90 20.14
N GLY A 127 -18.95 0.79 19.88
CA GLY A 127 -17.76 0.78 19.05
C GLY A 127 -18.06 1.17 17.58
N SER A 128 -19.20 0.74 17.04
CA SER A 128 -19.62 1.09 15.67
C SER A 128 -19.83 2.59 15.50
N ASN A 129 -20.44 3.26 16.47
CA ASN A 129 -20.70 4.71 16.42
C ASN A 129 -19.41 5.54 16.42
N GLY A 130 -18.42 5.16 17.24
CA GLY A 130 -17.12 5.83 17.24
C GLY A 130 -16.36 5.66 15.92
N ILE A 131 -16.48 4.48 15.29
CA ILE A 131 -15.88 4.22 13.98
C ILE A 131 -16.58 5.03 12.89
N GLU A 132 -17.91 5.19 12.91
CA GLU A 132 -18.62 6.04 11.96
C GLU A 132 -18.16 7.51 12.04
N ASP A 133 -18.04 8.03 13.25
CA ASP A 133 -17.51 9.37 13.44
C ASP A 133 -16.07 9.50 12.93
N THR A 134 -15.23 8.47 13.14
CA THR A 134 -13.85 8.44 12.67
C THR A 134 -13.75 8.42 11.13
N VAL A 135 -14.65 7.71 10.46
CA VAL A 135 -14.73 7.73 8.99
C VAL A 135 -15.11 9.11 8.48
N LEU A 136 -16.02 9.80 9.14
CA LEU A 136 -16.36 11.20 8.80
C LEU A 136 -15.17 12.15 9.04
N VAL A 137 -14.39 11.93 10.10
CA VAL A 137 -13.13 12.68 10.32
C VAL A 137 -12.14 12.41 9.17
N TYR A 138 -12.03 11.17 8.72
CA TYR A 138 -11.19 10.81 7.57
C TYR A 138 -11.63 11.55 6.30
N GLU A 139 -12.92 11.54 5.98
CA GLU A 139 -13.47 12.28 4.84
C GLU A 139 -13.23 13.79 4.99
N LEU A 140 -13.41 14.33 6.19
CA LEU A 140 -13.18 15.74 6.48
C LEU A 140 -11.72 16.16 6.22
N VAL A 141 -10.76 15.36 6.66
CA VAL A 141 -9.33 15.64 6.41
C VAL A 141 -9.02 15.56 4.92
N LYS A 142 -9.61 14.60 4.20
CA LYS A 142 -9.44 14.48 2.74
C LYS A 142 -9.93 15.69 1.96
N GLU A 143 -10.98 16.38 2.41
CA GLU A 143 -11.47 17.61 1.74
C GLU A 143 -10.45 18.76 1.77
N PHE A 144 -9.50 18.72 2.69
CA PHE A 144 -8.41 19.70 2.74
C PHE A 144 -7.17 19.24 1.96
N ASP A 145 -7.35 18.33 1.01
CA ASP A 145 -6.28 17.75 0.18
C ASP A 145 -5.14 17.12 1.01
N ILE A 146 -5.43 16.65 2.21
CA ILE A 146 -4.51 15.87 3.04
C ILE A 146 -4.84 14.39 2.89
N ASN A 147 -3.81 13.57 2.72
CA ASN A 147 -3.94 12.12 2.87
C ASN A 147 -3.92 11.78 4.36
N PRO A 148 -5.08 11.45 5.00
CA PRO A 148 -5.16 11.29 6.44
C PRO A 148 -4.32 10.12 6.93
N THR A 149 -3.71 10.26 8.10
CA THR A 149 -3.02 9.19 8.81
C THR A 149 -3.80 8.76 10.06
N LEU A 150 -3.48 7.60 10.63
CA LEU A 150 -4.08 7.16 11.89
C LEU A 150 -3.80 8.15 13.04
N ALA A 151 -2.65 8.82 13.00
CA ALA A 151 -2.31 9.87 13.98
C ALA A 151 -3.19 11.10 13.82
N ASP A 152 -3.48 11.54 12.61
CA ASP A 152 -4.38 12.66 12.34
C ASP A 152 -5.80 12.36 12.83
N LEU A 153 -6.29 11.14 12.59
CA LEU A 153 -7.60 10.71 13.07
C LEU A 153 -7.67 10.75 14.60
N TYR A 154 -6.66 10.21 15.28
CA TYR A 154 -6.60 10.24 16.74
C TYR A 154 -6.56 11.69 17.28
N TYR A 155 -5.71 12.51 16.68
CA TYR A 155 -5.58 13.91 17.06
C TYR A 155 -6.93 14.66 17.01
N LEU A 156 -7.63 14.59 15.87
CA LEU A 156 -8.90 15.28 15.68
C LEU A 156 -10.02 14.73 16.55
N ILE A 157 -10.07 13.43 16.79
CA ILE A 157 -11.05 12.82 17.71
C ILE A 157 -10.86 13.33 19.13
N THR A 158 -9.62 13.60 19.54
CA THR A 158 -9.30 14.05 20.90
C THR A 158 -9.24 15.57 21.05
N ASN A 159 -9.27 16.34 19.96
CA ASN A 159 -9.21 17.80 19.95
C ASN A 159 -10.46 18.42 19.32
N PRO A 160 -11.54 18.58 20.09
CA PRO A 160 -12.83 19.01 19.55
C PRO A 160 -12.84 20.42 18.96
N ASP A 161 -11.99 21.32 19.43
CA ASP A 161 -11.91 22.69 18.91
C ASP A 161 -11.34 22.71 17.48
N ASP A 162 -10.31 21.92 17.23
CA ASP A 162 -9.68 21.79 15.91
C ASP A 162 -10.61 21.05 14.94
N LEU A 163 -11.28 19.99 15.42
CA LEU A 163 -12.30 19.29 14.64
C LEU A 163 -13.44 20.25 14.23
N GLN A 164 -13.88 21.13 15.14
CA GLN A 164 -14.92 22.11 14.85
C GLN A 164 -14.44 23.19 13.87
N ALA A 165 -13.18 23.60 13.93
CA ALA A 165 -12.60 24.54 12.99
C ALA A 165 -12.64 23.97 11.57
N MET A 166 -12.20 22.71 11.37
CA MET A 166 -12.27 22.04 10.09
C MET A 166 -13.71 21.86 9.59
N LYS A 167 -14.61 21.38 10.46
CA LYS A 167 -16.03 21.20 10.13
C LYS A 167 -16.69 22.48 9.63
N ASN A 168 -16.34 23.63 10.20
CA ASN A 168 -16.94 24.91 9.80
C ASN A 168 -16.47 25.37 8.41
N ASN A 169 -15.39 24.81 7.92
CA ASN A 169 -14.78 25.15 6.62
C ASN A 169 -14.87 24.01 5.59
N CYS A 170 -15.67 22.97 5.84
CA CYS A 170 -15.88 21.88 4.90
C CYS A 170 -16.95 22.23 3.84
N SER A 171 -17.03 21.42 2.79
CA SER A 171 -18.04 21.53 1.76
C SER A 171 -19.47 21.40 2.29
N GLU A 172 -20.44 21.95 1.58
CA GLU A 172 -21.85 21.83 1.93
C GLU A 172 -22.30 20.36 1.95
N GLN A 173 -21.80 19.54 1.02
CA GLN A 173 -22.13 18.13 0.92
C GLN A 173 -21.69 17.35 2.18
N LEU A 174 -20.48 17.54 2.64
CA LEU A 174 -19.97 16.88 3.84
C LEU A 174 -20.64 17.46 5.11
N SER A 175 -20.88 18.76 5.13
CA SER A 175 -21.64 19.41 6.21
C SER A 175 -23.03 18.78 6.41
N GLU A 176 -23.75 18.51 5.31
CA GLU A 176 -25.04 17.83 5.38
C GLU A 176 -24.93 16.36 5.85
N LYS A 177 -23.89 15.64 5.44
CA LYS A 177 -23.60 14.28 5.94
C LYS A 177 -23.34 14.29 7.44
N ILE A 178 -22.54 15.25 7.93
CA ILE A 178 -22.27 15.44 9.37
C ILE A 178 -23.56 15.82 10.13
N LYS A 179 -24.41 16.70 9.60
CA LYS A 179 -25.71 17.05 10.22
C LYS A 179 -26.62 15.83 10.38
N ARG A 180 -26.68 14.96 9.36
CA ARG A 180 -27.45 13.70 9.44
C ARG A 180 -26.87 12.77 10.50
N ARG A 181 -25.55 12.69 10.61
CA ARG A 181 -24.88 11.90 11.65
C ARG A 181 -25.21 12.40 13.05
N ILE A 182 -25.16 13.72 13.27
CA ILE A 182 -25.54 14.34 14.56
C ILE A 182 -27.03 14.08 14.88
N ALA A 183 -27.90 14.08 13.87
CA ALA A 183 -29.32 13.80 14.06
C ALA A 183 -29.59 12.33 14.42
N SER A 184 -28.80 11.39 13.91
CA SER A 184 -28.92 9.96 14.19
C SER A 184 -28.27 9.56 15.54
N ASP A 185 -27.21 10.26 15.94
CA ASP A 185 -26.50 10.02 17.21
C ASP A 185 -26.15 11.35 17.88
N GLY A 186 -26.90 11.68 18.92
CA GLY A 186 -26.68 12.89 19.72
C GLY A 186 -25.33 12.94 20.44
N PHE A 187 -24.62 11.82 20.55
CA PHE A 187 -23.31 11.69 21.18
C PHE A 187 -22.14 11.80 20.20
N SER A 188 -22.41 11.96 18.92
CA SER A 188 -21.36 12.17 17.92
C SER A 188 -20.40 13.29 18.33
N ILE A 189 -19.10 13.11 18.05
CA ILE A 189 -18.05 14.10 18.35
C ILE A 189 -18.27 15.43 17.61
N PHE A 190 -19.02 15.42 16.53
CA PHE A 190 -19.38 16.62 15.76
C PHE A 190 -20.47 17.47 16.42
N ASN A 191 -21.12 16.98 17.49
CA ASN A 191 -22.20 17.69 18.19
C ASN A 191 -21.64 18.56 19.30
N ASN A 192 -21.49 19.85 19.05
CA ASN A 192 -20.97 20.86 20.00
C ASN A 192 -22.09 21.68 20.73
N LYS A 193 -23.33 21.20 20.73
CA LYS A 193 -24.37 21.90 21.49
C LYS A 193 -24.02 21.87 22.99
N LYS A 194 -23.86 23.04 23.58
CA LYS A 194 -23.73 23.22 25.02
C LYS A 194 -25.11 22.96 25.68
N ASP A 195 -25.38 21.72 25.99
CA ASP A 195 -26.53 21.31 26.77
C ASP A 195 -26.12 21.13 28.26
N THR A 196 -27.06 21.22 29.14
CA THR A 196 -26.91 21.19 30.61
C THR A 196 -26.34 19.88 31.18
N ASP A 197 -26.02 18.90 30.34
CA ASP A 197 -25.56 17.58 30.75
C ASP A 197 -24.23 17.15 30.07
N GLU A 198 -23.26 18.06 30.11
CA GLU A 198 -21.94 17.84 29.47
C GLU A 198 -21.14 16.64 30.04
N ALA A 199 -21.31 16.34 31.32
CA ALA A 199 -20.59 15.27 32.00
C ALA A 199 -21.01 13.89 31.46
N THR A 200 -22.31 13.63 31.37
CA THR A 200 -22.85 12.37 30.82
C THR A 200 -22.50 12.18 29.35
N LYS A 201 -22.50 13.25 28.56
CA LYS A 201 -22.11 13.19 27.14
C LYS A 201 -20.64 12.89 26.99
N ARG A 202 -19.77 13.45 27.84
CA ARG A 202 -18.32 13.12 27.81
C ARG A 202 -18.07 11.66 28.18
N GLU A 203 -18.77 11.15 29.17
CA GLU A 203 -18.65 9.76 29.60
C GLU A 203 -19.07 8.80 28.48
N GLN A 204 -20.20 9.03 27.85
CA GLN A 204 -20.70 8.19 26.75
C GLN A 204 -19.83 8.29 25.52
N ARG A 205 -19.32 9.47 25.14
CA ARG A 205 -18.31 9.64 24.09
C ARG A 205 -17.03 8.88 24.43
N SER A 206 -16.57 8.96 25.68
CA SER A 206 -15.40 8.18 26.13
C SER A 206 -15.59 6.68 25.91
N TRP A 207 -16.79 6.16 26.13
CA TRP A 207 -17.09 4.75 25.89
C TRP A 207 -17.11 4.40 24.40
N GLN A 208 -17.72 5.24 23.55
CA GLN A 208 -17.73 5.05 22.09
C GLN A 208 -16.32 4.95 21.52
N PHE A 209 -15.39 5.76 22.01
CA PHE A 209 -14.02 5.81 21.50
C PHE A 209 -13.01 5.00 22.29
N SER A 210 -13.37 4.39 23.43
CA SER A 210 -12.40 3.74 24.33
C SER A 210 -11.63 2.60 23.63
N ALA A 211 -12.32 1.78 22.85
CA ALA A 211 -11.72 0.71 22.09
C ALA A 211 -10.85 1.24 20.95
N LEU A 212 -11.38 2.19 20.19
CA LEU A 212 -10.69 2.80 19.05
C LEU A 212 -9.47 3.61 19.51
N ASN A 213 -9.60 4.40 20.58
CA ASN A 213 -8.48 5.16 21.14
C ASN A 213 -7.32 4.25 21.57
N SER A 214 -7.62 3.08 22.14
CA SER A 214 -6.56 2.13 22.51
C SER A 214 -5.78 1.59 21.31
N VAL A 215 -6.38 1.63 20.13
CA VAL A 215 -5.77 1.20 18.86
C VAL A 215 -5.05 2.36 18.18
N LEU A 216 -5.66 3.55 18.11
CA LEU A 216 -5.14 4.71 17.38
C LEU A 216 -4.07 5.47 18.15
N ARG A 217 -4.22 5.57 19.49
CA ARG A 217 -3.32 6.34 20.38
C ARG A 217 -1.83 6.01 20.19
N PRO A 218 -1.41 4.74 20.06
CA PRO A 218 0.00 4.43 19.86
C PRO A 218 0.60 5.03 18.57
N PHE A 219 -0.20 5.19 17.50
CA PHE A 219 0.26 5.81 16.26
C PHE A 219 0.48 7.32 16.38
N TYR A 220 -0.13 7.96 17.36
CA TYR A 220 0.09 9.36 17.66
C TYR A 220 1.22 9.58 18.67
N GLU A 221 1.28 8.78 19.73
CA GLU A 221 2.18 9.00 20.87
C GLU A 221 3.55 8.31 20.71
N ASP A 222 3.63 7.14 20.04
CA ASP A 222 4.92 6.48 19.83
C ASP A 222 5.60 7.02 18.57
N PRO A 223 6.78 7.64 18.70
CA PRO A 223 7.45 8.28 17.58
C PRO A 223 7.82 7.31 16.46
N TYR A 224 8.11 6.04 16.76
CA TYR A 224 8.46 5.05 15.75
C TYR A 224 7.25 4.59 14.95
N LEU A 225 6.13 4.32 15.63
CA LEU A 225 4.88 3.97 14.94
C LEU A 225 4.37 5.14 14.11
N ASN A 226 4.44 6.35 14.64
CA ASN A 226 4.08 7.56 13.91
C ASN A 226 4.93 7.72 12.64
N HIS A 227 6.26 7.70 12.78
CA HIS A 227 7.20 7.93 11.69
C HIS A 227 7.08 6.90 10.56
N HIS A 228 6.85 5.63 10.89
CA HIS A 228 6.85 4.56 9.90
C HIS A 228 5.48 4.24 9.31
N PHE A 229 4.40 4.43 10.08
CA PHE A 229 3.06 4.02 9.67
C PHE A 229 2.06 5.18 9.50
N CYS A 230 2.49 6.40 9.79
CA CYS A 230 1.71 7.62 9.55
C CYS A 230 2.47 8.60 8.63
N ASN A 231 3.13 8.07 7.60
CA ASN A 231 4.02 8.84 6.74
C ASN A 231 3.48 8.91 5.31
N ASN A 232 3.32 10.12 4.80
CA ASN A 232 2.82 10.38 3.45
C ASN A 232 3.93 10.61 2.41
N GLU A 233 5.19 10.30 2.71
CA GLU A 233 6.29 10.41 1.74
C GLU A 233 6.17 9.39 0.59
N HIS A 234 5.59 8.22 0.87
CA HIS A 234 5.35 7.18 -0.11
C HIS A 234 3.87 6.83 -0.15
N THR A 235 3.12 7.52 -0.98
CA THR A 235 1.69 7.26 -1.23
C THR A 235 1.49 6.29 -2.38
N VAL A 236 2.11 5.11 -2.31
CA VAL A 236 1.95 4.09 -3.34
C VAL A 236 0.87 3.10 -2.90
N SER A 237 -0.11 2.86 -3.75
CA SER A 237 -1.15 1.87 -3.45
C SER A 237 -0.57 0.45 -3.42
N TYR A 238 -1.18 -0.46 -2.66
CA TYR A 238 -0.78 -1.87 -2.67
C TYR A 238 -0.84 -2.47 -4.07
N ALA A 239 -1.84 -2.07 -4.86
CA ALA A 239 -1.98 -2.49 -6.25
C ALA A 239 -0.77 -2.06 -7.11
N ASP A 240 -0.26 -0.85 -6.91
CA ASP A 240 0.91 -0.37 -7.64
C ASP A 240 2.17 -1.13 -7.25
N ILE A 241 2.41 -1.34 -5.96
CA ILE A 241 3.54 -2.16 -5.48
C ILE A 241 3.51 -3.55 -6.12
N ILE A 242 2.33 -4.19 -6.13
CA ILE A 242 2.19 -5.57 -6.59
C ILE A 242 2.22 -5.67 -8.11
N TYR A 243 1.46 -4.84 -8.82
CA TYR A 243 1.21 -5.02 -10.25
C TYR A 243 2.08 -4.14 -11.15
N LYS A 244 2.53 -2.96 -10.68
CA LYS A 244 3.42 -2.08 -11.45
C LYS A 244 4.88 -2.29 -11.06
N GLU A 245 5.23 -2.15 -9.77
CA GLU A 245 6.60 -2.31 -9.31
C GLU A 245 7.03 -3.79 -9.22
N ARG A 246 6.09 -4.71 -9.10
CA ARG A 246 6.32 -6.15 -8.93
C ARG A 246 7.21 -6.46 -7.74
N LYS A 247 6.93 -5.78 -6.63
CA LYS A 247 7.61 -5.99 -5.36
C LYS A 247 6.68 -6.68 -4.37
N SER A 248 7.28 -7.26 -3.35
CA SER A 248 6.56 -7.88 -2.23
C SER A 248 6.70 -7.04 -0.98
N LEU A 249 5.85 -7.30 -0.01
CA LEU A 249 5.80 -6.64 1.28
C LEU A 249 6.03 -7.68 2.38
N VAL A 250 6.83 -7.33 3.37
CA VAL A 250 6.96 -8.08 4.63
C VAL A 250 6.89 -7.12 5.81
N LEU A 251 6.28 -7.53 6.91
CA LEU A 251 6.14 -6.68 8.09
C LEU A 251 7.12 -7.10 9.19
N GLU A 252 7.74 -6.09 9.83
CA GLU A 252 8.64 -6.25 10.98
C GLU A 252 8.20 -5.34 12.14
N VAL A 253 7.09 -5.67 12.79
CA VAL A 253 6.61 -4.95 13.97
C VAL A 253 6.81 -5.83 15.20
N PRO A 254 7.71 -5.45 16.14
CA PRO A 254 8.02 -6.29 17.29
C PRO A 254 6.80 -6.54 18.18
N PHE A 255 6.29 -7.77 18.16
CA PHE A 255 5.10 -8.14 18.91
C PHE A 255 5.29 -7.99 20.43
N SER A 256 6.50 -8.22 20.93
CA SER A 256 6.85 -8.07 22.35
C SER A 256 6.68 -6.63 22.86
N LYS A 257 6.89 -5.63 22.02
CA LYS A 257 6.75 -4.21 22.37
C LYS A 257 5.38 -3.65 21.99
N TYR A 258 4.85 -4.05 20.84
CA TYR A 258 3.68 -3.43 20.21
C TYR A 258 2.53 -4.43 19.99
N ALA A 259 2.30 -5.39 20.90
CA ALA A 259 1.38 -6.51 20.68
C ALA A 259 0.04 -6.12 20.03
N VAL A 260 -0.65 -5.12 20.60
CA VAL A 260 -1.95 -4.64 20.09
C VAL A 260 -1.78 -3.94 18.74
N SER A 261 -0.84 -3.00 18.63
CA SER A 261 -0.59 -2.27 17.39
C SER A 261 -0.06 -3.18 16.29
N SER A 262 0.78 -4.17 16.62
CA SER A 262 1.25 -5.17 15.67
C SER A 262 0.11 -5.96 15.06
N LEU A 263 -0.81 -6.49 15.88
CA LEU A 263 -1.99 -7.21 15.39
C LEU A 263 -2.88 -6.31 14.53
N PHE A 264 -3.09 -5.06 14.95
CA PHE A 264 -3.88 -4.11 14.19
C PHE A 264 -3.25 -3.82 12.81
N ILE A 265 -1.94 -3.49 12.78
CA ILE A 265 -1.21 -3.24 11.54
C ILE A 265 -1.32 -4.44 10.60
N LEU A 266 -0.99 -5.64 11.10
CA LEU A 266 -0.98 -6.86 10.31
C LEU A 266 -2.36 -7.16 9.70
N LYS A 267 -3.44 -6.93 10.46
CA LYS A 267 -4.81 -7.19 9.99
C LYS A 267 -5.29 -6.14 8.99
N VAL A 268 -4.99 -4.87 9.23
CA VAL A 268 -5.33 -3.80 8.28
C VAL A 268 -4.57 -4.00 6.97
N VAL A 269 -3.27 -4.30 7.04
CA VAL A 269 -2.46 -4.57 5.85
C VAL A 269 -2.98 -5.78 5.08
N LYS A 270 -3.34 -6.88 5.77
CA LYS A 270 -3.95 -8.06 5.14
C LYS A 270 -5.24 -7.70 4.40
N ALA A 271 -6.15 -7.01 5.08
CA ALA A 271 -7.45 -6.66 4.51
C ALA A 271 -7.30 -5.70 3.30
N THR A 272 -6.48 -4.66 3.44
CA THR A 272 -6.21 -3.70 2.35
C THR A 272 -5.51 -4.36 1.17
N PHE A 273 -4.57 -5.27 1.43
CA PHE A 273 -3.89 -6.03 0.38
C PHE A 273 -4.87 -6.91 -0.41
N ILE A 274 -5.70 -7.68 0.27
CA ILE A 274 -6.71 -8.54 -0.38
C ILE A 274 -7.70 -7.67 -1.18
N ASP A 275 -8.14 -6.56 -0.62
CA ASP A 275 -9.06 -5.65 -1.30
C ASP A 275 -8.43 -5.05 -2.57
N SER A 276 -7.17 -4.64 -2.52
CA SER A 276 -6.46 -4.11 -3.67
C SER A 276 -6.37 -5.11 -4.84
N ILE A 277 -6.36 -6.41 -4.54
CA ILE A 277 -6.43 -7.47 -5.56
C ILE A 277 -7.85 -7.64 -6.07
N LYS A 278 -8.85 -7.67 -5.17
CA LYS A 278 -10.27 -7.80 -5.54
C LYS A 278 -10.76 -6.68 -6.46
N GLN A 279 -10.18 -5.50 -6.38
CA GLN A 279 -10.50 -4.36 -7.26
C GLN A 279 -10.00 -4.52 -8.70
N GLN A 280 -9.10 -5.46 -8.97
CA GLN A 280 -8.56 -5.67 -10.31
C GLN A 280 -9.56 -6.42 -11.20
N ASP A 281 -9.63 -6.03 -12.46
CA ASP A 281 -10.41 -6.78 -13.47
C ASP A 281 -9.70 -8.10 -13.81
N ILE A 282 -10.37 -9.21 -13.51
CA ILE A 282 -9.85 -10.58 -13.76
C ILE A 282 -9.52 -10.77 -15.25
N ASN A 283 -10.32 -10.24 -16.17
CA ASN A 283 -10.07 -10.39 -17.61
C ASN A 283 -8.79 -9.67 -18.02
N GLN A 284 -8.56 -8.48 -17.49
CA GLN A 284 -7.32 -7.75 -17.73
C GLN A 284 -6.11 -8.44 -17.11
N LEU A 285 -6.24 -8.97 -15.88
CA LEU A 285 -5.18 -9.75 -15.26
C LEU A 285 -4.84 -10.99 -16.09
N THR A 286 -5.83 -11.74 -16.54
CA THR A 286 -5.65 -12.92 -17.38
C THR A 286 -4.99 -12.56 -18.71
N ALA A 287 -5.42 -11.47 -19.37
CA ALA A 287 -4.80 -10.97 -20.58
C ALA A 287 -3.33 -10.57 -20.40
N ARG A 288 -2.93 -10.17 -19.17
CA ARG A 288 -1.56 -9.87 -18.78
C ARG A 288 -0.76 -11.10 -18.34
N GLY A 289 -1.34 -12.30 -18.37
CA GLY A 289 -0.72 -13.58 -18.05
C GLY A 289 -0.81 -14.00 -16.58
N TYR A 290 -1.62 -13.30 -15.76
CA TYR A 290 -1.84 -13.72 -14.37
C TYR A 290 -2.64 -15.03 -14.31
N GLY A 291 -2.16 -15.98 -13.49
CA GLY A 291 -2.70 -17.35 -13.42
C GLY A 291 -2.08 -18.34 -14.41
N GLU A 292 -1.27 -17.89 -15.38
CA GLU A 292 -0.56 -18.75 -16.31
C GLU A 292 0.96 -18.68 -16.12
N ASP A 293 1.56 -17.48 -16.26
CA ASP A 293 2.99 -17.25 -16.15
C ASP A 293 3.37 -16.19 -15.10
N LYS A 294 2.40 -15.43 -14.60
CA LYS A 294 2.53 -14.45 -13.54
C LYS A 294 1.59 -14.77 -12.39
N PHE A 295 2.07 -14.55 -11.19
CA PHE A 295 1.30 -14.84 -9.98
C PHE A 295 1.53 -13.75 -8.95
N THR A 296 0.49 -13.51 -8.14
CA THR A 296 0.60 -12.81 -6.88
C THR A 296 0.52 -13.82 -5.73
N PHE A 297 0.94 -13.45 -4.54
CA PHE A 297 0.87 -14.37 -3.41
C PHE A 297 0.61 -13.67 -2.08
N MET A 298 0.08 -14.44 -1.13
CA MET A 298 0.05 -14.09 0.28
C MET A 298 0.55 -15.30 1.08
N LEU A 299 1.58 -15.08 1.91
CA LEU A 299 2.05 -16.07 2.86
C LEU A 299 1.80 -15.55 4.27
N VAL A 300 1.15 -16.37 5.08
CA VAL A 300 0.84 -16.04 6.48
C VAL A 300 1.33 -17.16 7.39
N ASP A 301 2.34 -16.87 8.20
CA ASP A 301 2.78 -17.79 9.25
C ASP A 301 2.00 -17.54 10.56
N GLU A 302 1.81 -18.58 11.36
CA GLU A 302 0.93 -18.56 12.54
C GLU A 302 -0.49 -18.06 12.20
N TYR A 303 -1.05 -18.61 11.12
CA TYR A 303 -2.30 -18.13 10.50
C TYR A 303 -3.49 -18.01 11.46
N GLN A 304 -3.54 -18.83 12.52
CA GLN A 304 -4.55 -18.71 13.57
C GLN A 304 -4.58 -17.34 14.27
N GLN A 305 -3.51 -16.52 14.16
CA GLN A 305 -3.50 -15.16 14.68
C GLN A 305 -4.17 -14.15 13.73
N PHE A 306 -4.24 -14.50 12.44
CA PHE A 306 -4.71 -13.62 11.35
C PHE A 306 -6.04 -14.04 10.76
N LEU A 307 -6.55 -15.21 11.14
CA LEU A 307 -7.79 -15.74 10.62
C LEU A 307 -8.94 -14.77 10.88
N THR A 308 -9.76 -14.54 9.86
CA THR A 308 -10.92 -13.66 9.88
C THR A 308 -12.16 -14.43 9.49
N ASP A 309 -13.05 -14.63 10.46
CA ASP A 309 -14.39 -15.19 10.32
C ASP A 309 -15.43 -14.07 10.49
N ASP A 310 -15.54 -13.19 9.52
CA ASP A 310 -16.43 -12.03 9.59
C ASP A 310 -17.66 -12.22 8.69
N THR A 311 -18.77 -11.60 9.10
CA THR A 311 -19.97 -11.52 8.29
C THR A 311 -19.82 -10.58 7.09
N ASP A 312 -18.81 -9.70 7.11
CA ASP A 312 -18.47 -8.85 5.98
C ASP A 312 -17.62 -9.64 4.96
N PRO A 313 -18.15 -9.93 3.76
CA PRO A 313 -17.43 -10.69 2.73
C PRO A 313 -16.14 -10.01 2.24
N SER A 314 -15.98 -8.72 2.50
CA SER A 314 -14.79 -7.97 2.06
C SER A 314 -13.55 -8.37 2.84
N VAL A 315 -13.71 -8.77 4.10
CA VAL A 315 -12.61 -9.14 5.01
C VAL A 315 -12.59 -10.63 5.38
N ASP A 316 -13.65 -11.40 5.06
CA ASP A 316 -13.76 -12.82 5.38
C ASP A 316 -12.77 -13.67 4.57
N ASP A 317 -12.06 -14.57 5.25
CA ASP A 317 -11.04 -15.39 4.63
C ASP A 317 -11.62 -16.49 3.73
N ASN A 318 -12.72 -17.14 4.11
CA ASN A 318 -13.31 -18.17 3.27
C ASN A 318 -13.75 -17.61 1.93
N ASN A 319 -14.38 -16.43 1.91
CA ASN A 319 -14.73 -15.75 0.67
C ASN A 319 -13.50 -15.44 -0.20
N TRP A 320 -12.39 -15.04 0.42
CA TRP A 320 -11.17 -14.78 -0.32
C TRP A 320 -10.58 -16.06 -0.92
N PHE A 321 -10.48 -17.12 -0.14
CA PHE A 321 -9.91 -18.40 -0.60
C PHE A 321 -10.73 -19.04 -1.72
N ASP A 322 -12.06 -18.85 -1.72
CA ASP A 322 -12.96 -19.33 -2.77
C ASP A 322 -12.64 -18.69 -4.15
N ILE A 323 -12.30 -17.40 -4.17
CA ILE A 323 -12.19 -16.62 -5.43
C ILE A 323 -10.76 -16.31 -5.83
N SER A 324 -9.77 -16.37 -4.93
CA SER A 324 -8.40 -15.90 -5.11
C SER A 324 -7.71 -16.49 -6.34
N ARG A 325 -8.01 -17.72 -6.68
CA ARG A 325 -7.49 -18.39 -7.88
C ARG A 325 -7.80 -17.64 -9.17
N GLY A 326 -9.00 -17.04 -9.29
CA GLY A 326 -9.41 -16.27 -10.47
C GLY A 326 -8.49 -15.07 -10.75
N TYR A 327 -7.85 -14.54 -9.73
CA TYR A 327 -6.89 -13.43 -9.82
C TYR A 327 -5.45 -13.89 -10.06
N GLY A 328 -5.22 -15.19 -10.26
CA GLY A 328 -3.86 -15.75 -10.34
C GLY A 328 -3.09 -15.65 -9.03
N HIS A 329 -3.80 -15.74 -7.89
CA HIS A 329 -3.24 -15.57 -6.56
C HIS A 329 -2.95 -16.90 -5.87
N ILE A 330 -1.86 -16.94 -5.12
CA ILE A 330 -1.40 -18.10 -4.34
C ILE A 330 -1.50 -17.76 -2.86
N ASN A 331 -2.38 -18.42 -2.10
CA ASN A 331 -2.37 -18.34 -0.65
C ASN A 331 -1.54 -19.48 -0.06
N ILE A 332 -0.65 -19.15 0.86
CA ILE A 332 0.12 -20.11 1.66
C ILE A 332 -0.13 -19.78 3.12
N ILE A 333 -0.79 -20.68 3.84
CA ILE A 333 -1.03 -20.53 5.27
C ILE A 333 -0.25 -21.57 6.06
N SER A 334 0.32 -21.14 7.17
CA SER A 334 1.04 -21.99 8.10
C SER A 334 0.43 -21.87 9.50
N SER A 335 0.11 -23.00 10.12
CA SER A 335 -0.44 -23.06 11.49
C SER A 335 0.16 -24.21 12.27
N GLN A 336 0.11 -24.15 13.60
CA GLN A 336 0.62 -25.22 14.45
C GLN A 336 -0.21 -26.50 14.30
N SER A 337 -1.51 -26.35 14.14
CA SER A 337 -2.44 -27.50 13.97
C SER A 337 -3.78 -27.04 13.40
N VAL A 338 -4.58 -27.98 12.95
CA VAL A 338 -6.00 -27.76 12.61
C VAL A 338 -6.78 -27.33 13.84
N ASP A 339 -6.46 -27.93 15.01
CA ASP A 339 -7.07 -27.58 16.30
C ASP A 339 -6.89 -26.10 16.66
N SER A 340 -5.76 -25.51 16.29
CA SER A 340 -5.48 -24.08 16.53
C SER A 340 -6.39 -23.16 15.71
N LEU A 341 -6.81 -23.58 14.52
CA LEU A 341 -7.79 -22.87 13.71
C LEU A 341 -9.20 -23.06 14.26
N ASP A 342 -9.57 -24.31 14.63
CA ASP A 342 -10.87 -24.64 15.23
C ASP A 342 -11.12 -23.82 16.50
N ALA A 343 -10.10 -23.61 17.31
CA ALA A 343 -10.17 -22.81 18.53
C ALA A 343 -10.46 -21.33 18.28
N LYS A 344 -10.18 -20.83 17.09
CA LYS A 344 -10.39 -19.42 16.70
C LYS A 344 -11.72 -19.18 15.99
N ALA A 345 -12.06 -20.01 15.01
CA ALA A 345 -13.21 -19.78 14.14
C ALA A 345 -14.26 -20.92 14.18
N GLY A 346 -14.01 -21.95 14.97
CA GLY A 346 -14.88 -23.13 15.03
C GLY A 346 -14.66 -24.11 13.87
N GLN A 347 -15.10 -25.34 14.08
CA GLN A 347 -14.86 -26.45 13.14
C GLN A 347 -15.50 -26.24 11.76
N ALA A 348 -16.72 -25.70 11.71
CA ALA A 348 -17.42 -25.50 10.43
C ALA A 348 -16.64 -24.55 9.51
N TYR A 349 -16.21 -23.44 10.04
CA TYR A 349 -15.41 -22.44 9.31
C TYR A 349 -14.06 -23.01 8.88
N THR A 350 -13.35 -23.66 9.82
CA THR A 350 -12.05 -24.29 9.55
C THR A 350 -12.15 -25.37 8.46
N ASN A 351 -13.19 -26.20 8.49
CA ASN A 351 -13.40 -27.24 7.47
C ASN A 351 -13.60 -26.62 6.07
N GLN A 352 -14.33 -25.51 5.96
CA GLN A 352 -14.48 -24.80 4.70
C GLN A 352 -13.15 -24.21 4.23
N LEU A 353 -12.41 -23.55 5.11
CA LEU A 353 -11.10 -22.97 4.80
C LEU A 353 -10.10 -24.01 4.31
N ILE A 354 -9.99 -25.15 5.03
CA ILE A 354 -9.10 -26.26 4.64
C ILE A 354 -9.60 -26.91 3.35
N GLY A 355 -10.91 -27.01 3.16
CA GLY A 355 -11.52 -27.51 1.93
C GLY A 355 -11.13 -26.70 0.69
N ASN A 356 -10.85 -25.42 0.86
CA ASN A 356 -10.34 -24.51 -0.18
C ASN A 356 -8.83 -24.64 -0.41
N CYS A 357 -8.11 -25.39 0.44
CA CYS A 357 -6.69 -25.67 0.27
C CYS A 357 -6.50 -27.04 -0.37
N MET A 358 -6.27 -27.07 -1.68
CA MET A 358 -6.11 -28.33 -2.42
C MET A 358 -4.71 -28.95 -2.28
N ASN A 359 -3.79 -28.23 -1.64
CA ASN A 359 -2.43 -28.68 -1.34
C ASN A 359 -2.21 -28.55 0.15
N ILE A 360 -1.97 -29.67 0.83
CA ILE A 360 -1.82 -29.69 2.28
C ILE A 360 -0.54 -30.43 2.65
N VAL A 361 0.25 -29.81 3.54
CA VAL A 361 1.49 -30.39 4.09
C VAL A 361 1.34 -30.52 5.59
N HIS A 362 1.32 -31.73 6.09
CA HIS A 362 1.36 -32.02 7.53
C HIS A 362 2.74 -32.49 7.94
N LEU A 363 3.36 -31.75 8.84
CA LEU A 363 4.59 -32.17 9.54
C LEU A 363 4.21 -32.84 10.86
N ALA A 364 5.21 -33.24 11.66
CA ALA A 364 5.01 -33.94 12.94
C ALA A 364 4.02 -33.17 13.84
N THR A 365 3.06 -33.91 14.38
CA THR A 365 1.97 -33.38 15.21
C THR A 365 1.37 -34.43 16.13
N HIS A 366 0.92 -34.01 17.31
CA HIS A 366 0.11 -34.80 18.23
C HIS A 366 -1.34 -34.29 18.32
N ALA A 367 -1.67 -33.25 17.55
CA ALA A 367 -2.99 -32.65 17.58
C ALA A 367 -4.04 -33.55 16.94
N VAL A 368 -5.13 -33.79 17.65
CA VAL A 368 -6.14 -34.81 17.28
C VAL A 368 -6.78 -34.48 15.94
N ARG A 369 -7.24 -33.25 15.76
CA ARG A 369 -7.88 -32.82 14.51
C ARG A 369 -6.94 -32.86 13.31
N SER A 370 -5.65 -32.58 13.54
CA SER A 370 -4.63 -32.71 12.50
C SER A 370 -4.45 -34.18 12.09
N LEU A 371 -4.42 -35.10 13.04
CA LEU A 371 -4.33 -36.53 12.76
C LEU A 371 -5.60 -37.08 12.05
N GLU A 372 -6.80 -36.63 12.44
CA GLU A 372 -8.05 -36.94 11.75
C GLU A 372 -8.05 -36.41 10.31
N ASN A 373 -7.56 -35.20 10.10
CA ASN A 373 -7.43 -34.60 8.75
C ASN A 373 -6.49 -35.43 7.87
N ILE A 374 -5.32 -35.84 8.41
CA ILE A 374 -4.38 -36.72 7.72
C ILE A 374 -5.06 -38.07 7.34
N ALA A 375 -5.80 -38.68 8.25
CA ALA A 375 -6.50 -39.93 8.00
C ALA A 375 -7.52 -39.80 6.86
N THR A 376 -8.28 -38.70 6.85
CA THR A 376 -9.26 -38.39 5.80
C THR A 376 -8.57 -38.21 4.44
N LEU A 377 -7.44 -37.49 4.40
CA LEU A 377 -6.71 -37.22 3.19
C LEU A 377 -5.92 -38.41 2.63
N ALA A 378 -5.50 -39.34 3.47
CA ALA A 378 -4.69 -40.49 3.07
C ALA A 378 -5.44 -41.45 2.10
N GLY A 379 -6.74 -41.53 2.21
CA GLY A 379 -7.63 -42.24 1.26
C GLY A 379 -7.67 -43.78 1.38
N SER A 380 -6.86 -44.40 2.25
CA SER A 380 -7.02 -45.78 2.66
C SER A 380 -6.63 -45.94 4.14
N PRO A 381 -7.24 -46.95 4.86
CA PRO A 381 -6.93 -47.19 6.28
C PRO A 381 -5.42 -47.44 6.53
N GLU A 382 -4.78 -48.24 5.70
CA GLU A 382 -3.37 -48.60 5.88
C GLU A 382 -2.46 -47.34 5.74
N ARG A 383 -2.72 -46.50 4.76
CA ARG A 383 -1.98 -45.22 4.57
C ARG A 383 -2.27 -44.24 5.70
N ALA A 384 -3.50 -44.20 6.19
CA ALA A 384 -3.89 -43.39 7.32
C ALA A 384 -3.10 -43.74 8.57
N ILE A 385 -3.09 -45.04 8.93
CA ILE A 385 -2.33 -45.55 10.08
C ILE A 385 -0.84 -45.26 9.91
N GLN A 386 -0.25 -45.60 8.77
CA GLN A 386 1.16 -45.32 8.49
C GLN A 386 1.51 -43.82 8.62
N ALA A 387 0.70 -42.93 8.07
CA ALA A 387 0.93 -41.50 8.14
C ALA A 387 0.79 -40.94 9.57
N GLN A 388 -0.25 -41.38 10.29
CA GLN A 388 -0.48 -40.98 11.68
C GLN A 388 0.65 -41.47 12.61
N ASP A 389 1.05 -42.73 12.51
CA ASP A 389 2.14 -43.30 13.31
C ASP A 389 3.46 -42.60 13.04
N THR A 390 3.76 -42.33 11.78
CA THR A 390 5.00 -41.62 11.40
C THR A 390 5.01 -40.21 11.93
N LEU A 391 3.94 -39.45 11.79
CA LEU A 391 3.91 -38.02 12.17
C LEU A 391 3.70 -37.80 13.68
N SER A 392 3.08 -38.77 14.38
CA SER A 392 3.01 -38.77 15.86
C SER A 392 4.32 -39.20 16.52
N GLY A 393 5.20 -39.89 15.79
CA GLY A 393 6.46 -40.42 16.29
C GLY A 393 7.62 -39.42 16.34
N GLN A 394 7.41 -38.10 16.19
CA GLN A 394 8.42 -37.04 16.24
C GLN A 394 9.53 -37.13 15.17
N SER A 395 9.24 -37.64 13.99
CA SER A 395 10.18 -37.62 12.89
C SER A 395 10.29 -36.18 12.31
N GLU A 396 11.36 -35.46 12.67
CA GLU A 396 11.59 -34.06 12.27
C GLU A 396 11.73 -33.86 10.76
N ASP A 397 12.01 -34.92 10.01
CA ASP A 397 12.34 -34.87 8.58
C ASP A 397 11.25 -35.40 7.66
N ILE A 398 10.09 -35.78 8.18
CA ILE A 398 9.02 -36.38 7.38
C ILE A 398 7.74 -35.55 7.46
N ALA A 399 7.11 -35.35 6.32
CA ALA A 399 5.78 -34.76 6.20
C ALA A 399 4.85 -35.65 5.39
N PHE A 400 3.55 -35.57 5.64
CA PHE A 400 2.53 -36.07 4.75
C PHE A 400 2.09 -34.96 3.80
N VAL A 401 2.20 -35.20 2.49
CA VAL A 401 1.79 -34.26 1.46
C VAL A 401 0.58 -34.79 0.71
N TYR A 402 -0.46 -33.97 0.70
CA TYR A 402 -1.66 -34.15 -0.09
C TYR A 402 -1.72 -33.09 -1.19
N ILE A 403 -1.83 -33.53 -2.45
CA ILE A 403 -2.09 -32.67 -3.62
C ILE A 403 -3.34 -33.25 -4.29
N ASN A 404 -4.40 -32.46 -4.38
CA ASN A 404 -5.61 -32.91 -5.04
C ASN A 404 -5.40 -32.98 -6.56
N LYS A 405 -5.78 -34.12 -7.16
CA LYS A 405 -5.78 -34.25 -8.61
C LYS A 405 -6.85 -33.33 -9.20
N SER A 406 -6.43 -32.27 -9.84
CA SER A 406 -7.28 -31.30 -10.51
C SER A 406 -6.84 -31.09 -11.95
N GLN A 407 -7.55 -30.25 -12.69
CA GLN A 407 -7.10 -29.85 -14.04
C GLN A 407 -5.74 -29.10 -14.02
N GLN A 408 -5.36 -28.50 -12.90
CA GLN A 408 -4.07 -27.83 -12.71
C GLN A 408 -2.98 -28.79 -12.27
N SER A 409 -3.29 -29.71 -11.36
CA SER A 409 -2.39 -30.78 -10.95
C SER A 409 -2.70 -32.04 -11.76
N ARG A 410 -1.83 -32.37 -12.73
CA ARG A 410 -1.96 -33.61 -13.54
C ARG A 410 -1.81 -34.87 -12.69
N THR A 411 -1.06 -34.79 -11.60
CA THR A 411 -0.79 -35.88 -10.68
C THR A 411 -1.16 -35.49 -9.27
N GLY A 412 -2.25 -36.06 -8.73
CA GLY A 412 -2.54 -35.99 -7.30
C GLY A 412 -1.50 -36.76 -6.50
N ALA A 413 -1.22 -36.34 -5.26
CA ALA A 413 -0.32 -37.05 -4.34
C ALA A 413 -0.95 -37.22 -2.97
N ARG A 414 -0.67 -38.38 -2.33
CA ARG A 414 -1.05 -38.73 -0.96
C ARG A 414 0.08 -39.56 -0.37
N VAL A 415 1.18 -38.91 -0.01
CA VAL A 415 2.43 -39.63 0.30
C VAL A 415 3.20 -38.98 1.44
N LEU A 416 4.00 -39.80 2.11
CA LEU A 416 5.05 -39.34 3.01
C LEU A 416 6.26 -38.89 2.20
N VAL A 417 6.83 -37.76 2.59
CA VAL A 417 7.97 -37.12 1.93
C VAL A 417 9.03 -36.71 2.95
N HIS A 418 10.27 -36.57 2.49
CA HIS A 418 11.31 -35.92 3.28
C HIS A 418 11.27 -34.41 3.07
N THR A 419 11.11 -33.66 4.15
CA THR A 419 11.15 -32.18 4.12
C THR A 419 12.56 -31.65 4.30
N GLY A 420 13.43 -32.41 5.00
CA GLY A 420 14.63 -31.87 5.61
C GLY A 420 15.87 -31.87 4.73
N LYS A 421 16.22 -32.93 4.03
CA LYS A 421 17.60 -33.03 3.47
C LYS A 421 17.80 -32.29 2.16
N SER A 422 16.89 -32.30 1.23
CA SER A 422 17.06 -31.57 -0.05
C SER A 422 16.85 -30.06 0.11
N GLN A 423 15.92 -29.68 0.97
CA GLN A 423 15.63 -28.27 1.25
C GLN A 423 16.54 -27.70 2.35
N HIS A 424 16.99 -28.51 3.32
CA HIS A 424 18.03 -28.12 4.28
C HIS A 424 19.37 -27.81 3.58
N THR A 425 19.72 -28.51 2.52
CA THR A 425 20.93 -28.20 1.76
C THR A 425 20.80 -26.83 1.06
N PHE A 426 19.60 -26.49 0.57
CA PHE A 426 19.32 -25.18 0.01
C PHE A 426 19.32 -24.10 1.08
N MET A 427 18.62 -24.30 2.18
CA MET A 427 18.52 -23.33 3.27
C MET A 427 19.83 -23.19 4.05
N ASN A 428 20.60 -24.27 4.26
CA ASN A 428 21.94 -24.18 4.82
C ASN A 428 22.90 -23.43 3.89
N ARG A 429 22.77 -23.62 2.58
CA ARG A 429 23.53 -22.84 1.61
C ARG A 429 23.11 -21.36 1.61
N PHE A 430 21.83 -21.05 1.79
CA PHE A 430 21.29 -19.71 1.73
C PHE A 430 21.37 -18.98 3.08
N ILE A 431 20.92 -19.60 4.18
CA ILE A 431 20.84 -18.95 5.51
C ILE A 431 22.15 -19.06 6.30
N TYR A 432 22.96 -20.13 6.10
CA TYR A 432 24.14 -20.41 6.91
C TYR A 432 25.47 -20.28 6.16
N SER A 433 25.51 -20.35 4.85
CA SER A 433 26.73 -20.14 4.07
C SER A 433 27.00 -18.67 3.76
N THR A 434 25.98 -17.88 3.60
CA THR A 434 26.04 -16.44 3.78
C THR A 434 25.90 -16.20 5.30
N LYS A 435 26.97 -16.40 6.09
CA LYS A 435 27.12 -15.59 7.27
C LYS A 435 27.36 -14.16 6.75
N PRO A 436 26.36 -13.30 6.58
CA PRO A 436 26.62 -11.91 6.77
C PRO A 436 27.19 -11.87 8.19
N GLN A 437 28.29 -11.21 8.39
CA GLN A 437 28.39 -10.45 9.62
C GLN A 437 27.10 -9.65 9.62
N LEU A 438 26.09 -10.18 10.29
CA LEU A 438 24.93 -9.41 10.68
C LEU A 438 25.54 -8.26 11.49
N GLN A 439 25.87 -7.17 10.82
CA GLN A 439 25.88 -5.89 11.48
C GLN A 439 24.55 -5.90 12.21
N GLU A 440 24.60 -5.95 13.52
CA GLU A 440 23.39 -5.80 14.33
C GLU A 440 22.71 -4.58 13.75
N LEU A 441 21.62 -4.82 13.03
CA LEU A 441 20.85 -3.72 12.46
C LEU A 441 20.57 -2.78 13.61
N PRO A 442 20.80 -1.47 13.46
CA PRO A 442 20.60 -0.53 14.54
C PRO A 442 19.26 -0.81 15.18
N GLY A 443 19.24 -0.98 16.49
CA GLY A 443 18.00 -1.18 17.23
C GLY A 443 17.07 0.03 17.03
N MET A 444 15.88 0.00 17.60
CA MET A 444 14.99 1.17 17.65
C MET A 444 15.56 2.32 18.51
N GLY A 445 16.84 2.59 18.41
CA GLY A 445 17.53 3.62 19.19
C GLY A 445 17.95 4.83 18.35
N TYR A 446 17.60 4.84 17.06
CA TYR A 446 17.85 5.98 16.20
C TYR A 446 16.92 7.15 16.55
N VAL A 447 17.35 8.37 16.28
CA VAL A 447 16.56 9.57 16.50
C VAL A 447 15.54 9.70 15.35
N VAL A 448 14.27 9.63 15.69
CA VAL A 448 13.17 9.89 14.73
C VAL A 448 13.12 11.40 14.50
N PRO A 449 13.19 11.88 13.24
CA PRO A 449 13.06 13.29 12.95
C PRO A 449 11.68 13.82 13.36
N GLU A 450 11.65 14.96 14.05
CA GLU A 450 10.39 15.70 14.24
C GLU A 450 9.91 16.25 12.90
N LYS A 451 8.68 15.95 12.54
CA LYS A 451 8.00 16.51 11.36
C LYS A 451 6.70 17.18 11.78
N LEU A 452 6.50 18.39 11.29
CA LEU A 452 5.18 19.01 11.30
C LEU A 452 4.25 18.21 10.38
N SER A 453 3.09 17.80 10.90
CA SER A 453 2.09 17.12 10.06
C SER A 453 1.42 18.14 9.13
N ALA A 454 1.00 17.71 7.93
CA ALA A 454 0.24 18.56 7.01
C ALA A 454 -1.06 19.07 7.68
N LEU A 455 -1.64 18.28 8.56
CA LEU A 455 -2.80 18.65 9.35
C LEU A 455 -2.51 19.83 10.31
N SER A 456 -1.35 19.84 10.98
CA SER A 456 -1.01 20.94 11.93
C SER A 456 -0.90 22.27 11.20
N VAL A 457 -0.36 22.31 10.01
CA VAL A 457 -0.26 23.52 9.20
C VAL A 457 -1.65 24.08 8.85
N ILE A 458 -2.57 23.22 8.41
CA ILE A 458 -3.94 23.65 8.09
C ILE A 458 -4.67 24.14 9.36
N LEU A 459 -4.50 23.47 10.49
CA LEU A 459 -5.13 23.87 11.74
C LEU A 459 -4.60 25.21 12.24
N GLU A 460 -3.32 25.49 12.11
CA GLU A 460 -2.75 26.81 12.43
C GLU A 460 -3.36 27.89 11.55
N ALA A 461 -3.44 27.64 10.26
CA ALA A 461 -4.05 28.53 9.31
C ALA A 461 -5.52 28.85 9.62
N LEU A 462 -6.33 27.82 9.89
CA LEU A 462 -7.74 28.02 10.28
C LEU A 462 -7.92 28.76 11.63
N LYS A 463 -6.90 28.75 12.49
CA LYS A 463 -6.88 29.52 13.75
C LYS A 463 -6.49 30.99 13.52
N GLU A 464 -5.60 31.27 12.55
CA GLU A 464 -5.16 32.62 12.23
C GLU A 464 -6.25 33.42 11.49
N ASP A 465 -7.04 32.78 10.60
CA ASP A 465 -8.19 33.41 9.91
C ASP A 465 -9.25 33.98 10.88
N LYS A 466 -9.30 33.52 12.12
CA LYS A 466 -10.14 34.13 13.17
C LYS A 466 -9.56 35.43 13.74
N LYS A 467 -8.31 35.78 13.44
CA LYS A 467 -7.66 36.97 13.99
C LYS A 467 -7.46 38.10 12.98
N GLU A 468 -7.32 37.79 11.71
CA GLU A 468 -7.19 38.77 10.61
C GLU A 468 -7.75 38.12 9.33
N GLU A 469 -8.47 38.88 8.48
CA GLU A 469 -8.83 38.47 7.12
C GLU A 469 -7.56 38.31 6.25
N LYS A 470 -6.77 37.28 6.52
CA LYS A 470 -5.67 36.89 5.64
C LYS A 470 -6.24 36.05 4.48
N THR A 471 -5.99 36.51 3.29
CA THR A 471 -6.45 35.85 2.04
C THR A 471 -5.92 34.43 1.93
N GLU A 472 -6.68 33.51 1.31
CA GLU A 472 -6.29 32.11 0.95
C GLU A 472 -4.88 32.00 0.37
N MET A 473 -4.40 33.08 -0.27
CA MET A 473 -3.07 33.21 -0.88
C MET A 473 -1.91 33.07 0.11
N HIS A 474 -2.01 33.68 1.29
CA HIS A 474 -0.91 33.62 2.28
C HIS A 474 -0.73 32.21 2.85
N LEU A 475 -1.83 31.46 2.95
CA LEU A 475 -1.85 30.05 3.34
C LEU A 475 -1.17 29.14 2.32
N LEU A 476 -1.39 29.43 1.04
CA LEU A 476 -0.74 28.75 -0.06
C LEU A 476 0.78 29.00 -0.06
N GLU A 477 1.22 30.24 0.18
CA GLU A 477 2.64 30.59 0.25
C GLU A 477 3.37 29.89 1.41
N GLU A 478 2.76 29.78 2.59
CA GLU A 478 3.35 29.06 3.72
C GLU A 478 3.44 27.56 3.46
N LEU A 479 2.42 26.95 2.87
CA LEU A 479 2.45 25.55 2.43
C LEU A 479 3.50 25.29 1.34
N ILE A 480 3.68 26.23 0.43
CA ILE A 480 4.72 26.19 -0.61
C ILE A 480 6.12 26.17 0.04
N ASN A 481 6.38 27.13 0.93
CA ASN A 481 7.69 27.27 1.56
C ASN A 481 8.07 26.04 2.41
N MET A 482 7.13 25.46 3.14
CA MET A 482 7.36 24.23 3.93
C MET A 482 7.64 23.00 3.06
N LYS A 483 7.06 22.93 1.86
CA LYS A 483 7.26 21.82 0.91
C LYS A 483 8.46 22.03 -0.01
N GLU A 484 8.90 23.27 -0.27
CA GLU A 484 10.15 23.54 -0.96
C GLU A 484 11.37 23.03 -0.17
N GLU A 485 11.35 23.10 1.16
CA GLU A 485 12.40 22.49 1.98
C GLU A 485 12.39 20.96 1.89
N GLN A 486 11.23 20.32 1.82
CA GLN A 486 11.12 18.86 1.64
C GLN A 486 11.56 18.41 0.23
N ASN A 487 11.25 19.18 -0.80
CA ASN A 487 11.62 18.87 -2.18
C ASN A 487 13.13 19.06 -2.46
N LYS A 488 13.85 19.89 -1.73
CA LYS A 488 15.31 19.99 -1.84
C LYS A 488 16.05 18.67 -1.62
N TRP A 489 15.44 17.70 -0.92
CA TRP A 489 16.02 16.37 -0.70
C TRP A 489 15.83 15.42 -1.89
N ILE A 490 14.79 15.59 -2.69
CA ILE A 490 14.50 14.74 -3.86
C ILE A 490 15.47 15.04 -5.02
N TYR A 491 16.00 16.27 -5.11
CA TYR A 491 16.86 16.73 -6.19
C TYR A 491 18.37 16.58 -5.94
N ASN A 492 18.80 15.99 -4.85
CA ASN A 492 20.23 15.77 -4.53
C ASN A 492 20.85 14.51 -5.13
N LEU A 493 20.13 13.76 -5.95
CA LEU A 493 20.71 12.73 -6.81
C LEU A 493 21.39 13.43 -7.99
N CYS A 494 22.71 13.22 -8.20
CA CYS A 494 23.43 13.77 -9.32
C CYS A 494 22.72 13.44 -10.64
N PRO A 495 22.04 14.38 -11.30
CA PRO A 495 21.29 14.06 -12.50
C PRO A 495 22.23 13.74 -13.65
N THR A 496 21.89 12.73 -14.43
CA THR A 496 22.65 12.37 -15.65
C THR A 496 22.47 13.41 -16.75
N TYR A 497 21.35 14.15 -16.69
CA TYR A 497 21.03 15.23 -17.62
C TYR A 497 20.49 16.43 -16.86
N THR A 498 21.07 17.61 -17.10
CA THR A 498 20.57 18.89 -16.56
C THR A 498 20.00 19.73 -17.69
N VAL A 499 18.76 20.14 -17.55
CA VAL A 499 18.08 21.06 -18.45
C VAL A 499 18.43 22.48 -18.01
N GLN A 500 19.02 23.30 -18.92
CA GLN A 500 19.30 24.70 -18.65
C GLN A 500 18.01 25.52 -18.78
N LYS A 501 16.99 25.19 -18.06
CA LYS A 501 15.74 25.92 -17.94
C LYS A 501 15.18 25.74 -16.55
N ARG A 502 14.44 26.74 -16.13
CA ARG A 502 13.61 26.64 -14.93
C ARG A 502 12.36 25.80 -15.23
N LEU A 503 12.01 24.87 -14.37
CA LEU A 503 10.77 24.13 -14.42
C LEU A 503 9.75 24.79 -13.49
N CYS A 504 8.67 25.33 -14.06
CA CYS A 504 7.53 25.88 -13.31
C CYS A 504 6.39 24.86 -13.31
N VAL A 505 6.09 24.27 -12.17
CA VAL A 505 5.03 23.28 -12.03
C VAL A 505 3.81 23.90 -11.38
N ILE A 506 2.71 23.96 -12.11
CA ILE A 506 1.40 24.40 -11.61
C ILE A 506 0.61 23.15 -11.25
N THR A 507 0.22 23.02 -9.99
CA THR A 507 -0.41 21.81 -9.49
C THR A 507 -1.47 22.11 -8.43
N THR A 508 -2.12 21.07 -7.93
CA THR A 508 -3.09 21.16 -6.83
C THR A 508 -2.38 21.39 -5.49
N LYS A 509 -3.10 21.98 -4.54
CA LYS A 509 -2.63 22.31 -3.19
C LYS A 509 -2.09 21.11 -2.40
N SER A 510 -2.69 19.94 -2.56
CA SER A 510 -2.12 18.68 -2.10
C SER A 510 -1.35 18.08 -3.26
N PHE A 511 -0.05 17.96 -3.21
CA PHE A 511 0.73 17.30 -4.27
C PHE A 511 -0.02 16.05 -4.74
N SER A 512 -0.83 16.24 -5.80
CA SER A 512 -1.72 15.20 -6.33
C SER A 512 -0.91 13.98 -6.74
N ASP A 513 -1.54 12.83 -6.79
CA ASP A 513 -0.91 11.61 -7.31
C ASP A 513 -0.25 11.87 -8.67
N GLY A 514 -0.86 12.73 -9.49
CA GLY A 514 -0.27 13.15 -10.76
C GLY A 514 1.06 13.89 -10.62
N PHE A 515 1.19 14.78 -9.64
CA PHE A 515 2.47 15.47 -9.40
C PHE A 515 3.51 14.52 -8.82
N ASN A 516 3.13 13.64 -7.91
CA ASN A 516 4.03 12.63 -7.35
C ASN A 516 4.51 11.65 -8.44
N ASP A 517 3.61 11.16 -9.30
CA ASP A 517 3.96 10.32 -10.44
C ASP A 517 4.94 11.01 -11.38
N PHE A 518 4.70 12.28 -11.68
CA PHE A 518 5.59 13.09 -12.51
C PHE A 518 6.99 13.20 -11.91
N ASN A 519 7.09 13.52 -10.62
CA ASN A 519 8.37 13.64 -9.92
C ASN A 519 9.12 12.31 -9.83
N VAL A 520 8.43 11.23 -9.48
CA VAL A 520 9.03 9.89 -9.40
C VAL A 520 9.61 9.50 -10.76
N VAL A 521 8.90 9.75 -11.85
CA VAL A 521 9.38 9.40 -13.19
C VAL A 521 10.54 10.31 -13.62
N LEU A 522 10.50 11.61 -13.34
CA LEU A 522 11.64 12.51 -13.62
C LEU A 522 12.91 12.05 -12.89
N ASN A 523 12.79 11.70 -11.62
CA ASN A 523 13.91 11.18 -10.83
C ASN A 523 14.43 9.84 -11.38
N ASN A 524 13.55 8.91 -11.73
CA ASN A 524 13.94 7.64 -12.34
C ASN A 524 14.61 7.79 -13.71
N LEU A 525 14.28 8.87 -14.41
CA LEU A 525 14.90 9.23 -15.69
C LEU A 525 16.23 10.00 -15.51
N ASN A 526 16.60 10.32 -14.27
CA ASN A 526 17.78 11.12 -13.92
C ASN A 526 17.85 12.48 -14.66
N ILE A 527 16.70 13.17 -14.72
CA ILE A 527 16.60 14.49 -15.34
C ILE A 527 16.56 15.55 -14.24
N GLY A 528 17.50 16.48 -14.28
CA GLY A 528 17.53 17.66 -13.42
C GLY A 528 17.22 18.94 -14.21
N PHE A 529 16.79 19.98 -13.52
CA PHE A 529 16.59 21.32 -14.05
C PHE A 529 17.49 22.29 -13.30
N GLU A 530 17.75 23.47 -13.90
CA GLU A 530 18.54 24.51 -13.26
C GLU A 530 17.86 25.04 -12.00
N GLU A 531 16.54 25.19 -12.06
CA GLU A 531 15.69 25.55 -10.95
C GLU A 531 14.32 24.87 -11.12
N VAL A 532 13.70 24.46 -10.02
CA VAL A 532 12.32 23.94 -10.03
C VAL A 532 11.48 24.76 -9.07
N VAL A 533 10.40 25.33 -9.57
CA VAL A 533 9.45 26.11 -8.79
C VAL A 533 8.07 25.45 -8.91
N VAL A 534 7.48 25.16 -7.77
CA VAL A 534 6.16 24.50 -7.71
C VAL A 534 5.14 25.51 -7.20
N HIS A 535 4.08 25.70 -7.99
CA HIS A 535 2.97 26.60 -7.68
C HIS A 535 1.69 25.79 -7.44
N PRO A 536 1.35 25.44 -6.19
CA PRO A 536 0.14 24.69 -5.87
C PRO A 536 -1.08 25.63 -5.79
N ILE A 537 -1.45 26.21 -6.91
CA ILE A 537 -2.51 27.24 -7.03
C ILE A 537 -3.89 26.68 -7.42
N ILE A 538 -4.00 25.36 -7.64
CA ILE A 538 -5.27 24.73 -7.97
C ILE A 538 -5.89 24.16 -6.68
N TYR A 539 -7.07 24.64 -6.30
CA TYR A 539 -7.77 24.24 -5.08
C TYR A 539 -9.26 24.05 -5.33
N ASN A 540 -9.82 22.90 -4.93
CA ASN A 540 -11.27 22.57 -5.10
C ASN A 540 -11.80 22.93 -6.50
N ASN A 541 -11.09 22.54 -7.53
CA ASN A 541 -11.39 22.87 -8.93
C ASN A 541 -11.50 24.37 -9.25
N LYS A 542 -10.84 25.20 -8.47
CA LYS A 542 -10.65 26.63 -8.71
C LYS A 542 -9.18 26.97 -8.84
N ILE A 543 -8.88 27.98 -9.60
CA ILE A 543 -7.53 28.53 -9.76
C ILE A 543 -7.59 30.05 -9.58
N ASP A 544 -6.61 30.62 -8.91
CA ASP A 544 -6.48 32.06 -8.84
C ASP A 544 -5.96 32.59 -10.19
N LEU A 545 -6.83 33.31 -10.90
CA LEU A 545 -6.53 33.81 -12.24
C LEU A 545 -5.48 34.91 -12.25
N ASP A 546 -5.42 35.73 -11.21
CA ASP A 546 -4.44 36.82 -11.13
C ASP A 546 -3.05 36.24 -10.84
N LEU A 547 -2.97 35.29 -9.92
CA LEU A 547 -1.74 34.57 -9.62
C LEU A 547 -1.26 33.73 -10.80
N LEU A 548 -2.17 33.02 -11.49
CA LEU A 548 -1.84 32.26 -12.70
C LEU A 548 -1.25 33.17 -13.77
N LYS A 549 -1.83 34.36 -13.93
CA LYS A 549 -1.33 35.38 -14.86
C LYS A 549 0.06 35.85 -14.50
N GLU A 550 0.32 36.15 -13.24
CA GLU A 550 1.65 36.54 -12.75
C GLU A 550 2.68 35.46 -13.04
N ILE A 551 2.39 34.20 -12.68
CA ILE A 551 3.29 33.05 -12.91
C ILE A 551 3.62 32.89 -14.40
N LEU A 552 2.65 33.01 -15.28
CA LEU A 552 2.85 32.82 -16.72
C LEU A 552 3.53 34.01 -17.42
N ILE A 553 3.55 35.18 -16.79
CA ILE A 553 4.17 36.43 -17.37
C ILE A 553 5.57 36.67 -16.80
N GLU A 554 5.86 36.20 -15.59
CA GLU A 554 7.01 36.61 -14.79
C GLU A 554 8.35 36.13 -15.34
N ASP A 555 8.40 35.12 -16.19
CA ASP A 555 9.66 34.50 -16.56
C ASP A 555 9.90 34.29 -18.06
N LYS A 556 11.15 34.44 -18.45
CA LYS A 556 11.55 34.53 -19.86
C LYS A 556 12.14 33.24 -20.43
N GLU A 557 12.42 32.23 -19.60
CA GLU A 557 13.09 30.98 -20.02
C GLU A 557 12.61 29.76 -19.23
N SER A 558 11.31 29.65 -18.97
CA SER A 558 10.75 28.58 -18.17
C SER A 558 10.01 27.52 -19.00
N LEU A 559 10.09 26.29 -18.56
CA LEU A 559 9.21 25.22 -18.99
C LEU A 559 8.05 25.16 -18.00
N TYR A 560 6.87 25.55 -18.46
CA TYR A 560 5.66 25.50 -17.64
C TYR A 560 4.95 24.16 -17.82
N VAL A 561 4.63 23.49 -16.72
CA VAL A 561 3.84 22.26 -16.72
C VAL A 561 2.65 22.39 -15.78
N ILE A 562 1.47 22.02 -16.25
CA ILE A 562 0.26 21.94 -15.44
C ILE A 562 -0.01 20.48 -15.17
N VAL A 563 0.19 20.06 -13.93
CA VAL A 563 0.05 18.66 -13.50
C VAL A 563 -1.05 18.56 -12.46
N ARG A 564 -2.08 17.78 -12.76
CA ARG A 564 -3.18 17.51 -11.87
C ARG A 564 -3.44 16.00 -11.77
N GLY A 565 -3.89 15.52 -10.59
CA GLY A 565 -4.48 14.19 -10.44
C GLY A 565 -5.84 14.11 -11.10
N GLY A 566 -6.30 12.89 -11.44
CA GLY A 566 -7.60 12.64 -12.03
C GLY A 566 -8.77 13.20 -11.22
N GLY A 567 -9.87 13.52 -11.86
CA GLY A 567 -11.09 14.05 -11.25
C GLY A 567 -12.25 14.06 -12.25
N ASP A 568 -13.43 14.44 -11.76
CA ASP A 568 -14.65 14.44 -12.56
C ASP A 568 -14.58 15.46 -13.71
N LEU A 569 -14.91 15.04 -14.93
CA LEU A 569 -14.82 15.85 -16.17
C LEU A 569 -15.67 17.12 -16.11
N GLU A 570 -16.83 17.09 -15.44
CA GLU A 570 -17.75 18.23 -15.36
C GLU A 570 -17.19 19.42 -14.55
N HIS A 571 -16.17 19.18 -13.72
CA HIS A 571 -15.57 20.20 -12.85
C HIS A 571 -14.08 20.42 -13.13
N PHE A 572 -13.62 20.07 -14.31
CA PHE A 572 -12.21 20.19 -14.65
C PHE A 572 -11.82 21.63 -14.91
N ILE A 573 -10.91 22.17 -14.09
CA ILE A 573 -10.54 23.60 -14.10
C ILE A 573 -10.03 24.11 -15.45
N LEU A 574 -9.35 23.28 -16.23
CA LEU A 574 -8.87 23.65 -17.56
C LEU A 574 -10.00 23.73 -18.62
N ASN A 575 -11.22 23.28 -18.31
CA ASN A 575 -12.40 23.49 -19.13
C ASN A 575 -13.12 24.81 -18.80
N ASP A 576 -12.66 25.54 -17.76
CA ASP A 576 -13.21 26.87 -17.49
C ASP A 576 -12.73 27.87 -18.55
N PHE A 577 -13.69 28.47 -19.24
CA PHE A 577 -13.44 29.43 -20.33
C PHE A 577 -12.53 30.59 -19.91
N LYS A 578 -12.61 31.07 -18.67
CA LYS A 578 -11.77 32.16 -18.16
C LYS A 578 -10.32 31.71 -18.02
N VAL A 579 -10.12 30.47 -17.56
CA VAL A 579 -8.78 29.87 -17.45
C VAL A 579 -8.18 29.67 -18.84
N GLN A 580 -8.93 29.13 -19.78
CA GLN A 580 -8.51 28.92 -21.16
C GLN A 580 -8.16 30.25 -21.85
N ALA A 581 -9.02 31.27 -21.72
CA ALA A 581 -8.78 32.60 -22.29
C ALA A 581 -7.52 33.25 -21.71
N LEU A 582 -7.30 33.12 -20.40
CA LEU A 582 -6.11 33.65 -19.75
C LEU A 582 -4.84 32.94 -20.22
N ILE A 583 -4.84 31.61 -20.27
CA ILE A 583 -3.71 30.84 -20.76
C ILE A 583 -3.43 31.19 -22.22
N SER A 584 -4.45 31.29 -23.06
CA SER A 584 -4.30 31.71 -24.48
C SER A 584 -3.70 33.10 -24.62
N GLU A 585 -4.13 34.08 -23.80
CA GLU A 585 -3.54 35.42 -23.75
C GLU A 585 -2.08 35.38 -23.36
N CYS A 586 -1.74 34.59 -22.34
CA CYS A 586 -0.35 34.46 -21.85
C CYS A 586 0.53 33.69 -22.83
N MET A 587 0.01 32.71 -23.56
CA MET A 587 0.75 31.95 -24.57
C MET A 587 1.27 32.81 -25.69
N TYR A 588 0.58 33.88 -26.04
CA TYR A 588 1.10 34.86 -27.02
C TYR A 588 2.42 35.49 -26.52
N ASN A 589 2.50 35.80 -25.24
CA ASN A 589 3.72 36.34 -24.62
C ASN A 589 4.81 35.29 -24.46
N ILE A 590 4.43 34.05 -24.10
CA ILE A 590 5.33 32.89 -24.00
C ILE A 590 5.97 32.56 -25.37
N ARG A 591 5.23 32.70 -26.46
CA ARG A 591 5.70 32.48 -27.84
C ARG A 591 6.85 33.38 -28.26
N TYR A 592 6.95 34.59 -27.71
CA TYR A 592 8.02 35.55 -27.95
C TYR A 592 9.13 35.49 -26.89
N SER A 593 8.96 34.71 -25.84
CA SER A 593 10.00 34.34 -24.90
C SER A 593 10.51 32.92 -25.25
N GLU A 594 11.60 32.49 -24.69
CA GLU A 594 12.11 31.13 -24.88
C GLU A 594 11.38 30.09 -23.95
N SER A 595 10.21 30.45 -23.46
CA SER A 595 9.40 29.62 -22.57
C SER A 595 8.46 28.69 -23.35
N GLU A 596 8.10 27.55 -22.75
CA GLU A 596 7.21 26.54 -23.33
C GLU A 596 6.15 26.11 -22.31
N LEU A 597 4.94 25.79 -22.78
CA LEU A 597 3.86 25.25 -21.95
C LEU A 597 3.58 23.81 -22.32
N LEU A 598 3.72 22.92 -21.34
CA LEU A 598 3.32 21.52 -21.42
C LEU A 598 2.20 21.26 -20.41
N ILE A 599 1.19 20.50 -20.79
CA ILE A 599 0.05 20.17 -19.94
C ILE A 599 -0.03 18.66 -19.78
N ALA A 600 -0.23 18.22 -18.54
CA ALA A 600 -0.48 16.81 -18.23
C ALA A 600 -1.71 16.68 -17.35
N VAL A 601 -2.45 15.59 -17.54
CA VAL A 601 -3.60 15.19 -16.75
C VAL A 601 -3.34 13.89 -16.04
N GLY A 602 -4.01 13.68 -14.91
CA GLY A 602 -3.75 12.52 -14.06
C GLY A 602 -4.14 11.16 -14.62
N HIS A 603 -5.12 11.09 -15.54
CA HIS A 603 -5.57 9.84 -16.17
C HIS A 603 -5.92 10.03 -17.65
N ALA A 604 -5.62 9.01 -18.46
CA ALA A 604 -5.81 9.00 -19.92
C ALA A 604 -7.27 9.07 -20.40
N SER A 605 -8.24 9.13 -19.51
CA SER A 605 -9.66 9.24 -19.84
C SER A 605 -10.17 10.69 -19.98
N ASP A 606 -9.37 11.66 -19.57
CA ASP A 606 -9.78 13.06 -19.56
C ASP A 606 -9.56 13.65 -20.96
N LYS A 607 -10.62 14.03 -21.63
CA LYS A 607 -10.58 14.65 -22.96
C LYS A 607 -10.51 16.16 -22.83
N PHE A 608 -9.50 16.76 -23.48
CA PHE A 608 -9.27 18.20 -23.56
C PHE A 608 -9.68 18.83 -24.88
N GLU A 609 -10.59 18.23 -25.61
CA GLU A 609 -10.92 18.66 -26.97
C GLU A 609 -11.13 20.18 -27.07
N ASP A 610 -11.89 20.77 -26.13
CA ASP A 610 -12.16 22.21 -26.11
C ASP A 610 -10.94 23.06 -25.71
N PHE A 611 -10.05 22.54 -24.85
CA PHE A 611 -8.89 23.30 -24.39
C PHE A 611 -7.89 23.55 -25.52
N PHE A 612 -7.58 22.54 -26.33
CA PHE A 612 -6.59 22.66 -27.40
C PHE A 612 -7.13 23.45 -28.61
N GLU A 613 -8.44 23.57 -28.78
CA GLU A 613 -9.04 24.51 -29.74
C GLU A 613 -8.75 25.97 -29.32
N MET A 614 -8.78 26.26 -28.02
CA MET A 614 -8.56 27.61 -27.47
C MET A 614 -7.06 27.94 -27.23
N VAL A 615 -6.24 26.92 -27.00
CA VAL A 615 -4.79 27.07 -26.71
C VAL A 615 -3.97 26.14 -27.62
N PRO A 616 -3.95 26.40 -28.94
CA PRO A 616 -3.39 25.47 -29.92
C PRO A 616 -1.86 25.28 -29.83
N ASP A 617 -1.14 26.14 -29.13
CA ASP A 617 0.30 26.07 -28.97
C ASP A 617 0.75 25.31 -27.68
N ALA A 618 -0.20 24.80 -26.88
CA ALA A 618 0.10 23.96 -25.72
C ALA A 618 0.33 22.50 -26.15
N TYR A 619 1.24 21.82 -25.48
CA TYR A 619 1.55 20.41 -25.72
C TYR A 619 0.77 19.55 -24.74
N GLU A 620 0.00 18.61 -25.27
CA GLU A 620 -0.72 17.63 -24.46
C GLU A 620 0.18 16.48 -24.00
N ALA A 621 0.01 16.07 -22.75
CA ALA A 621 0.47 14.77 -22.25
C ALA A 621 -0.71 14.02 -21.64
N LEU A 622 -0.89 12.74 -21.99
CA LEU A 622 -2.02 11.95 -21.54
C LEU A 622 -1.97 11.62 -20.05
N THR A 623 -0.79 11.55 -19.49
CA THR A 623 -0.55 11.27 -18.07
C THR A 623 0.68 12.03 -17.57
N PRO A 624 0.81 12.26 -16.25
CA PRO A 624 2.02 12.83 -15.67
C PRO A 624 3.29 12.04 -16.00
N THR A 625 3.17 10.72 -16.09
CA THR A 625 4.25 9.82 -16.56
C THR A 625 4.62 10.09 -18.01
N ASP A 626 3.64 10.24 -18.90
CA ASP A 626 3.85 10.58 -20.31
C ASP A 626 4.51 11.93 -20.48
N LEU A 627 4.15 12.91 -19.65
CA LEU A 627 4.80 14.24 -19.61
C LEU A 627 6.31 14.13 -19.33
N ALA A 628 6.69 13.35 -18.33
CA ALA A 628 8.12 13.16 -18.00
C ALA A 628 8.88 12.46 -19.14
N TYR A 629 8.27 11.48 -19.82
CA TYR A 629 8.87 10.85 -20.99
C TYR A 629 8.94 11.76 -22.22
N LYS A 630 7.97 12.66 -22.43
CA LYS A 630 8.03 13.70 -23.48
C LYS A 630 9.19 14.64 -23.25
N ILE A 631 9.33 15.15 -22.02
CA ILE A 631 10.50 15.98 -21.65
C ILE A 631 11.80 15.24 -21.96
N LYS A 632 11.92 13.96 -21.62
CA LYS A 632 13.10 13.15 -21.98
C LYS A 632 13.29 12.97 -23.48
N GLY A 633 12.21 12.74 -24.20
CA GLY A 633 12.22 12.60 -25.67
C GLY A 633 12.78 13.83 -26.35
N ASP A 634 12.33 15.01 -25.93
CA ASP A 634 12.80 16.29 -26.48
C ASP A 634 14.26 16.56 -26.13
N ILE A 635 14.70 16.20 -24.91
CA ILE A 635 16.12 16.24 -24.53
C ILE A 635 16.94 15.39 -25.50
N ILE A 636 16.55 14.14 -25.73
CA ILE A 636 17.27 13.21 -26.60
C ILE A 636 17.27 13.69 -28.06
N LEU A 637 16.13 14.21 -28.54
CA LEU A 637 16.00 14.71 -29.91
C LEU A 637 16.92 15.92 -30.15
N ASN A 638 16.99 16.85 -29.20
CA ASN A 638 17.83 18.02 -29.29
C ASN A 638 19.33 17.70 -29.19
N ILE A 639 19.70 16.72 -28.36
CA ILE A 639 21.08 16.21 -28.35
C ILE A 639 21.44 15.57 -29.71
N ARG A 640 20.55 14.81 -30.34
CA ARG A 640 20.76 14.23 -31.67
C ARG A 640 20.86 15.29 -32.75
N LYS A 641 19.99 16.31 -32.73
CA LYS A 641 20.03 17.42 -33.68
C LYS A 641 21.33 18.20 -33.59
N ARG A 642 21.84 18.51 -32.39
CA ARG A 642 23.14 19.15 -32.18
C ARG A 642 24.31 18.32 -32.71
N LYS A 643 24.31 16.98 -32.49
CA LYS A 643 25.33 16.08 -33.04
C LYS A 643 25.30 15.98 -34.56
N CYS A 644 24.15 16.22 -35.19
CA CYS A 644 24.01 16.22 -36.67
C CYS A 644 24.17 17.59 -37.31
N GLY A 645 24.51 18.65 -36.56
CA GLY A 645 24.74 20.01 -37.10
C GLY A 645 23.47 20.72 -37.59
N ILE A 646 22.29 20.25 -37.27
CA ILE A 646 21.02 20.85 -37.68
C ILE A 646 20.61 21.87 -36.62
N MET A 647 20.86 23.13 -36.86
CA MET A 647 20.29 24.21 -36.05
C MET A 647 18.82 24.40 -36.45
N THR A 648 17.91 24.06 -35.59
CA THR A 648 16.50 24.49 -35.69
C THR A 648 16.20 25.39 -34.50
N ASN A 649 15.54 26.53 -34.78
CA ASN A 649 15.07 27.49 -33.80
C ASN A 649 13.88 26.96 -32.98
N SER A 650 13.95 25.75 -32.42
CA SER A 650 12.98 25.25 -31.49
C SER A 650 13.61 25.11 -30.10
N CYS A 651 13.06 25.82 -29.22
CA CYS A 651 13.52 26.43 -28.03
C CYS A 651 13.61 25.53 -26.78
N ILE A 652 14.22 24.41 -26.82
CA ILE A 652 14.70 23.79 -25.59
C ILE A 652 16.22 23.68 -25.68
N SER A 653 16.95 24.57 -25.00
CA SER A 653 18.41 24.52 -24.97
C SER A 653 18.85 23.57 -23.84
N TYR A 654 19.27 22.38 -24.20
CA TYR A 654 19.80 21.40 -23.26
C TYR A 654 21.33 21.37 -23.31
N ASN A 655 21.99 21.63 -22.20
CA ASN A 655 23.41 21.32 -22.04
C ASN A 655 23.54 20.02 -21.27
N ALA A 656 23.84 18.94 -21.95
CA ALA A 656 24.30 17.72 -21.30
C ALA A 656 25.76 17.91 -20.90
N LYS A 657 26.06 17.94 -19.62
CA LYS A 657 27.43 17.63 -19.16
C LYS A 657 27.62 16.11 -19.25
N ILE A 658 28.45 15.69 -20.19
CA ILE A 658 28.96 14.31 -20.30
C ILE A 658 29.94 14.08 -19.15
#